data_b43b2fb74ee43bcc9dd09fc1328084e4
#
_entry.id   b43b2fb74ee43bcc9dd09fc1328084e4
#
_cell.length_a   1.000
_cell.length_b   1.000
_cell.length_c   1.000
_cell.angle_alpha   90.00
_cell.angle_beta   90.00
_cell.angle_gamma   90.00
#
_symmetry.space_group_name_H-M   'P 1'
#
loop_
_entity.id
_entity.type
_entity.pdbx_description
1 polymer ?
#
loop_
_entity_poly.entity_id
_entity_poly.type
_entity_poly.pdbx_seq_one_letter_code
_entity_poly.pdbx_strand_id
1 'polypeptide(L)'
;MKTSSKMYDEITEILQAVKWTNIIDSLTPTSTFTLDPRLKEFSDIYIEAGYDKFVELLRRSIYSVMQQKYTGVDVPSTFADIKIKLQQDKILMHKISAKHENTVVSFECVILASDVAKTYIKECKLVCPKCGYGLPVTCDHNRNLPFEKCANPSCKDARMLPDQDTLVTENIQTVFLNEPLEEAIKNSPKMFVGKIKGTNVGTAFVGQKKRVIGLYKTVYDPKKTEHDVIIDVSYIEDLDDVKLVKPTEKELNKLKEDAKKPEFIDNIVGSFAPHIYGFKDIKTSLLLQLAGGVNGKRRGDINVLLVGDPSMAKSEMLKFGKKITQTSIYTSGKGTSAAGLTIGMVKLGDGTMIAQAGVLPLCSGGFAFIDEFDKMNKLDRSSMHEAMEQQTVSRAVAGINLTLPAKTSILAAANPKFGKYDPAESLGENINVPPALLSRFDLIWLIKDKVDVHVDLAKAQHILNTYSDTKIIEKPYLEPKQLMGYINEVRESKPLLSDDTRKEILKIYEKMRELSKEDESALAIGTRQLEALIRLSMAHAKLLFKKVVDVEDVRAVRDIFNEMFSTFGLDMDKGKFDQSLLTGITGKETKEQVANRVWAESSDPAGDVIITEFMKALSESSTFDENAAKKLFDNWDKNCIVRMNKDGTWRKMV
;
A
#
# COMPACT_ATOMS: atom_id res chain seq x y z
N MET A 1 -13.18 42.11 -29.05
CA MET A 1 -13.40 40.66 -28.91
C MET A 1 -13.88 40.07 -30.22
N LYS A 2 -13.18 39.06 -30.74
CA LYS A 2 -13.63 38.36 -31.94
C LYS A 2 -14.87 37.51 -31.61
N THR A 3 -15.82 37.43 -32.55
CA THR A 3 -16.95 36.51 -32.39
C THR A 3 -16.48 35.05 -32.43
N SER A 4 -17.23 34.14 -31.77
CA SER A 4 -16.89 32.70 -31.78
C SER A 4 -16.78 32.12 -33.20
N SER A 5 -17.57 32.64 -34.17
CA SER A 5 -17.53 32.26 -35.58
C SER A 5 -16.20 32.64 -36.20
N LYS A 6 -15.69 33.85 -36.00
CA LYS A 6 -14.39 34.28 -36.55
C LYS A 6 -13.22 33.46 -35.98
N MET A 7 -13.23 33.18 -34.69
CA MET A 7 -12.20 32.34 -34.09
C MET A 7 -12.23 30.92 -34.64
N TYR A 8 -13.41 30.36 -34.85
CA TYR A 8 -13.58 29.04 -35.50
C TYR A 8 -13.01 29.02 -36.90
N ASP A 9 -13.33 30.04 -37.72
CA ASP A 9 -12.85 30.14 -39.08
C ASP A 9 -11.31 30.26 -39.12
N GLU A 10 -10.71 31.08 -38.24
CA GLU A 10 -9.26 31.24 -38.09
C GLU A 10 -8.58 29.93 -37.69
N ILE A 11 -9.10 29.21 -36.71
CA ILE A 11 -8.56 27.91 -36.27
C ILE A 11 -8.65 26.89 -37.41
N THR A 12 -9.77 26.88 -38.14
CA THR A 12 -9.99 25.95 -39.25
C THR A 12 -9.00 26.22 -40.38
N GLU A 13 -8.75 27.49 -40.71
CA GLU A 13 -7.77 27.91 -41.73
C GLU A 13 -6.33 27.51 -41.33
N ILE A 14 -5.94 27.71 -40.07
CA ILE A 14 -4.63 27.28 -39.54
C ILE A 14 -4.49 25.75 -39.65
N LEU A 15 -5.51 24.98 -39.31
CA LEU A 15 -5.48 23.51 -39.33
C LEU A 15 -5.45 22.93 -40.78
N GLN A 16 -5.86 23.68 -41.77
CA GLN A 16 -5.75 23.31 -43.19
C GLN A 16 -4.32 23.41 -43.75
N ALA A 17 -3.38 24.03 -43.01
CA ALA A 17 -1.98 24.06 -43.43
C ALA A 17 -1.36 22.65 -43.44
N VAL A 18 -0.47 22.37 -44.38
CA VAL A 18 0.13 21.05 -44.61
C VAL A 18 0.70 20.40 -43.34
N LYS A 19 1.29 21.20 -42.46
CA LYS A 19 1.84 20.75 -41.16
C LYS A 19 0.78 20.07 -40.29
N TRP A 20 -0.40 20.68 -40.17
CA TRP A 20 -1.46 20.22 -39.29
C TRP A 20 -2.32 19.13 -39.93
N THR A 21 -2.55 19.21 -41.26
CA THR A 21 -3.27 18.18 -42.00
C THR A 21 -2.61 16.82 -41.89
N ASN A 22 -1.28 16.74 -41.99
CA ASN A 22 -0.56 15.47 -41.83
C ASN A 22 -0.74 14.86 -40.42
N ILE A 23 -0.82 15.69 -39.38
CA ILE A 23 -1.09 15.24 -38.01
C ILE A 23 -2.54 14.77 -37.88
N ILE A 24 -3.49 15.53 -38.40
CA ILE A 24 -4.93 15.21 -38.40
C ILE A 24 -5.20 13.88 -39.12
N ASP A 25 -4.53 13.63 -40.24
CA ASP A 25 -4.66 12.42 -41.05
C ASP A 25 -4.22 11.14 -40.29
N SER A 26 -3.31 11.30 -39.34
CA SER A 26 -2.85 10.18 -38.49
C SER A 26 -3.76 9.88 -37.31
N LEU A 27 -4.79 10.70 -37.06
CA LEU A 27 -5.69 10.53 -35.93
C LEU A 27 -6.67 9.38 -36.18
N THR A 28 -6.91 8.62 -35.09
CA THR A 28 -7.98 7.63 -34.98
C THR A 28 -9.00 8.12 -33.93
N PRO A 29 -10.22 7.57 -33.88
CA PRO A 29 -11.20 7.95 -32.87
C PRO A 29 -10.72 7.87 -31.42
N THR A 30 -9.72 7.01 -31.16
CA THR A 30 -9.11 6.81 -29.82
C THR A 30 -7.85 7.64 -29.61
N SER A 31 -7.35 8.33 -30.64
CA SER A 31 -6.15 9.14 -30.56
C SER A 31 -6.36 10.42 -29.76
N THR A 32 -5.25 10.97 -29.25
CA THR A 32 -5.24 12.26 -28.57
C THR A 32 -4.51 13.29 -29.41
N PHE A 33 -5.18 14.39 -29.77
CA PHE A 33 -4.55 15.52 -30.44
C PHE A 33 -3.83 16.39 -29.41
N THR A 34 -2.50 16.52 -29.54
CA THR A 34 -1.67 17.30 -28.61
C THR A 34 -1.24 18.60 -29.26
N LEU A 35 -1.49 19.72 -28.58
CA LEU A 35 -1.16 21.06 -29.04
C LEU A 35 -0.51 21.87 -27.95
N ASP A 36 0.55 22.64 -28.25
CA ASP A 36 1.04 23.71 -27.38
C ASP A 36 0.28 25.01 -27.71
N PRO A 37 -0.59 25.51 -26.81
CA PRO A 37 -1.38 26.71 -27.07
C PRO A 37 -0.53 27.98 -27.14
N ARG A 38 0.75 27.92 -26.73
CA ARG A 38 1.70 29.05 -26.81
C ARG A 38 2.31 29.24 -28.18
N LEU A 39 2.05 28.33 -29.12
CA LEU A 39 2.47 28.52 -30.51
C LEU A 39 1.88 29.82 -31.07
N LYS A 40 2.72 30.58 -31.77
CA LYS A 40 2.35 31.92 -32.29
C LYS A 40 1.06 31.91 -33.09
N GLU A 41 0.77 30.81 -33.77
CA GLU A 41 -0.41 30.62 -34.61
C GLU A 41 -1.72 30.58 -33.79
N PHE A 42 -1.67 30.10 -32.54
CA PHE A 42 -2.85 29.87 -31.69
C PHE A 42 -2.90 30.77 -30.45
N SER A 43 -1.79 31.42 -30.10
CA SER A 43 -1.66 32.13 -28.81
C SER A 43 -2.71 33.21 -28.61
N ASP A 44 -2.95 34.03 -29.64
CA ASP A 44 -3.89 35.15 -29.57
C ASP A 44 -5.34 34.66 -29.45
N ILE A 45 -5.67 33.59 -30.20
CA ILE A 45 -7.00 32.98 -30.19
C ILE A 45 -7.23 32.29 -28.82
N TYR A 46 -6.21 31.62 -28.28
CA TYR A 46 -6.27 30.97 -26.97
C TYR A 46 -6.48 31.98 -25.85
N ILE A 47 -5.75 33.10 -25.86
CA ILE A 47 -5.88 34.16 -24.83
C ILE A 47 -7.27 34.80 -24.90
N GLU A 48 -7.79 35.05 -26.09
CA GLU A 48 -9.08 35.70 -26.27
C GLU A 48 -10.26 34.76 -25.99
N ALA A 49 -10.18 33.50 -26.42
CA ALA A 49 -11.25 32.51 -26.22
C ALA A 49 -11.33 31.97 -24.79
N GLY A 50 -10.19 31.86 -24.11
CA GLY A 50 -10.06 31.09 -22.88
C GLY A 50 -10.03 29.59 -23.15
N TYR A 51 -9.65 28.82 -22.12
CA TYR A 51 -9.35 27.39 -22.27
C TYR A 51 -10.52 26.56 -22.82
N ASP A 52 -11.66 26.58 -22.13
CA ASP A 52 -12.80 25.70 -22.44
C ASP A 52 -13.33 25.94 -23.87
N LYS A 53 -13.46 27.21 -24.22
CA LYS A 53 -13.95 27.61 -25.53
C LYS A 53 -12.96 27.33 -26.64
N PHE A 54 -11.66 27.52 -26.37
CA PHE A 54 -10.61 27.19 -27.33
C PHE A 54 -10.58 25.69 -27.64
N VAL A 55 -10.64 24.84 -26.63
CA VAL A 55 -10.68 23.37 -26.80
C VAL A 55 -11.92 22.94 -27.59
N GLU A 56 -13.07 23.55 -27.34
CA GLU A 56 -14.30 23.25 -28.07
C GLU A 56 -14.19 23.68 -29.54
N LEU A 57 -13.71 24.89 -29.82
CA LEU A 57 -13.51 25.39 -31.16
C LEU A 57 -12.49 24.53 -31.91
N LEU A 58 -11.39 24.17 -31.27
CA LEU A 58 -10.35 23.32 -31.85
C LEU A 58 -10.90 21.94 -32.25
N ARG A 59 -11.70 21.32 -31.38
CA ARG A 59 -12.36 20.03 -31.65
C ARG A 59 -13.30 20.13 -32.87
N ARG A 60 -14.13 21.14 -32.90
CA ARG A 60 -15.06 21.39 -34.03
C ARG A 60 -14.30 21.62 -35.34
N SER A 61 -13.20 22.39 -35.29
CA SER A 61 -12.38 22.68 -36.47
C SER A 61 -11.66 21.44 -36.98
N ILE A 62 -11.09 20.60 -36.11
CA ILE A 62 -10.48 19.31 -36.50
C ILE A 62 -11.51 18.44 -37.20
N TYR A 63 -12.70 18.29 -36.64
CA TYR A 63 -13.78 17.50 -37.23
C TYR A 63 -14.20 18.04 -38.60
N SER A 64 -14.33 19.37 -38.74
CA SER A 64 -14.66 20.02 -40.01
C SER A 64 -13.59 19.81 -41.08
N VAL A 65 -12.32 19.93 -40.72
CA VAL A 65 -11.19 19.67 -41.64
C VAL A 65 -11.20 18.22 -42.12
N MET A 66 -11.47 17.29 -41.25
CA MET A 66 -11.60 15.87 -41.61
C MET A 66 -12.79 15.63 -42.56
N GLN A 67 -13.95 16.21 -42.29
CA GLN A 67 -15.13 16.10 -43.17
C GLN A 67 -14.90 16.66 -44.56
N GLN A 68 -14.25 17.82 -44.67
CA GLN A 68 -13.95 18.45 -45.95
C GLN A 68 -12.99 17.62 -46.80
N LYS A 69 -12.04 16.95 -46.18
CA LYS A 69 -11.02 16.15 -46.86
C LYS A 69 -11.50 14.79 -47.35
N TYR A 70 -12.37 14.16 -46.58
CA TYR A 70 -12.95 12.85 -46.90
C TYR A 70 -14.34 12.96 -47.52
N THR A 71 -14.49 13.85 -48.52
CA THR A 71 -15.73 13.98 -49.30
C THR A 71 -16.10 12.66 -49.94
N GLY A 72 -17.25 12.10 -49.49
CA GLY A 72 -17.76 10.80 -49.95
C GLY A 72 -17.59 9.62 -49.01
N VAL A 73 -16.93 9.82 -47.87
CA VAL A 73 -16.87 8.87 -46.77
C VAL A 73 -17.46 9.54 -45.53
N ASP A 74 -18.46 8.94 -44.91
CA ASP A 74 -18.98 9.42 -43.60
C ASP A 74 -17.86 9.33 -42.58
N VAL A 75 -17.36 10.47 -42.13
CA VAL A 75 -16.45 10.54 -41.01
C VAL A 75 -17.25 10.13 -39.77
N PRO A 76 -16.85 9.03 -39.06
CA PRO A 76 -17.59 8.59 -37.92
C PRO A 76 -17.80 9.70 -36.89
N SER A 77 -19.02 9.81 -36.35
CA SER A 77 -19.35 10.80 -35.30
C SER A 77 -18.45 10.70 -34.08
N THR A 78 -17.82 9.54 -33.86
CA THR A 78 -16.81 9.33 -32.81
C THR A 78 -15.59 10.25 -32.92
N PHE A 79 -15.27 10.81 -34.09
CA PHE A 79 -14.22 11.82 -34.25
C PHE A 79 -14.62 13.19 -33.70
N ALA A 80 -15.92 13.46 -33.50
CA ALA A 80 -16.37 14.66 -32.83
C ALA A 80 -15.95 14.70 -31.34
N ASP A 81 -15.67 13.54 -30.75
CA ASP A 81 -15.29 13.35 -29.34
C ASP A 81 -13.78 13.13 -29.15
N ILE A 82 -12.97 13.54 -30.12
CA ILE A 82 -11.51 13.37 -30.06
C ILE A 82 -10.95 14.04 -28.80
N LYS A 83 -10.03 13.35 -28.11
CA LYS A 83 -9.38 13.90 -26.91
C LYS A 83 -8.34 14.95 -27.31
N ILE A 84 -8.43 16.13 -26.70
CA ILE A 84 -7.49 17.23 -26.92
C ILE A 84 -6.65 17.44 -25.67
N LYS A 85 -5.33 17.34 -25.82
CA LYS A 85 -4.34 17.60 -24.78
C LYS A 85 -3.60 18.90 -25.13
N LEU A 86 -3.84 19.95 -24.34
CA LEU A 86 -3.02 21.15 -24.41
C LEU A 86 -1.75 20.94 -23.58
N GLN A 87 -0.60 21.14 -24.20
CA GLN A 87 0.68 20.99 -23.53
C GLN A 87 0.87 22.08 -22.48
N GLN A 88 1.10 21.68 -21.23
CA GLN A 88 1.34 22.56 -20.09
C GLN A 88 2.51 22.02 -19.26
N ASP A 89 3.28 22.96 -18.68
CA ASP A 89 4.36 22.61 -17.77
C ASP A 89 3.81 22.02 -16.47
N LYS A 90 4.47 21.00 -15.94
CA LYS A 90 4.08 20.38 -14.67
C LYS A 90 4.31 21.34 -13.51
N ILE A 91 3.29 21.54 -12.69
CA ILE A 91 3.35 22.29 -11.42
C ILE A 91 3.12 21.31 -10.28
N LEU A 92 3.92 21.39 -9.21
CA LEU A 92 3.69 20.60 -8.00
C LEU A 92 2.42 21.06 -7.30
N MET A 93 1.56 20.13 -6.84
CA MET A 93 0.24 20.46 -6.27
C MET A 93 0.34 21.46 -5.11
N HIS A 94 1.33 21.32 -4.23
CA HIS A 94 1.52 22.25 -3.10
C HIS A 94 1.86 23.68 -3.52
N LYS A 95 2.37 23.92 -4.74
CA LYS A 95 2.67 25.24 -5.30
C LYS A 95 1.45 25.92 -5.95
N ILE A 96 0.41 25.16 -6.24
CA ILE A 96 -0.83 25.73 -6.80
C ILE A 96 -1.54 26.54 -5.71
N SER A 97 -1.90 27.78 -6.01
CA SER A 97 -2.50 28.73 -5.06
C SER A 97 -3.47 29.67 -5.79
N ALA A 98 -4.13 30.59 -5.07
CA ALA A 98 -5.06 31.57 -5.64
C ALA A 98 -4.48 32.38 -6.82
N LYS A 99 -3.15 32.49 -6.94
CA LYS A 99 -2.49 33.13 -8.11
C LYS A 99 -2.77 32.43 -9.45
N HIS A 100 -3.20 31.18 -9.38
CA HIS A 100 -3.53 30.37 -10.56
C HIS A 100 -5.03 30.40 -10.87
N GLU A 101 -5.79 31.30 -10.25
CA GLU A 101 -7.22 31.43 -10.52
C GLU A 101 -7.46 31.72 -12.00
N ASN A 102 -8.41 30.98 -12.60
CA ASN A 102 -8.74 31.01 -14.02
C ASN A 102 -7.56 30.68 -14.96
N THR A 103 -6.53 30.01 -14.47
CA THR A 103 -5.43 29.49 -15.31
C THR A 103 -5.46 27.99 -15.41
N VAL A 104 -4.90 27.47 -16.51
CA VAL A 104 -4.74 26.03 -16.70
C VAL A 104 -3.52 25.55 -15.91
N VAL A 105 -3.74 24.52 -15.11
CA VAL A 105 -2.69 23.85 -14.33
C VAL A 105 -2.53 22.41 -14.79
N SER A 106 -1.29 21.94 -14.81
CA SER A 106 -0.94 20.54 -15.06
C SER A 106 -0.17 19.99 -13.87
N PHE A 107 -0.67 18.93 -13.25
CA PHE A 107 -0.04 18.33 -12.06
C PHE A 107 -0.28 16.82 -12.04
N GLU A 108 0.55 16.13 -11.28
CA GLU A 108 0.37 14.71 -10.97
C GLU A 108 -0.41 14.58 -9.67
N CYS A 109 -1.32 13.60 -9.63
CA CYS A 109 -2.15 13.33 -8.47
C CYS A 109 -2.46 11.84 -8.36
N VAL A 110 -2.90 11.43 -7.17
CA VAL A 110 -3.53 10.13 -6.93
C VAL A 110 -5.02 10.33 -6.78
N ILE A 111 -5.82 9.55 -7.47
CA ILE A 111 -7.27 9.59 -7.34
C ILE A 111 -7.64 8.95 -5.99
N LEU A 112 -7.98 9.79 -5.02
CA LEU A 112 -8.32 9.34 -3.68
C LEU A 112 -9.73 8.76 -3.59
N ALA A 113 -10.67 9.41 -4.28
CA ALA A 113 -12.07 9.00 -4.33
C ALA A 113 -12.71 9.46 -5.64
N SER A 114 -13.78 8.79 -6.04
CA SER A 114 -14.53 9.08 -7.27
C SER A 114 -16.02 8.87 -7.02
N ASP A 115 -16.83 9.80 -7.49
CA ASP A 115 -18.30 9.69 -7.46
C ASP A 115 -18.78 8.90 -8.70
N VAL A 116 -20.02 8.46 -8.66
CA VAL A 116 -20.71 7.88 -9.83
C VAL A 116 -20.89 8.98 -10.88
N ALA A 117 -20.69 8.60 -12.14
CA ALA A 117 -20.94 9.52 -13.25
C ALA A 117 -22.41 9.95 -13.27
N LYS A 118 -22.63 11.26 -13.32
CA LYS A 118 -23.95 11.89 -13.41
C LYS A 118 -24.06 12.62 -14.75
N THR A 119 -25.26 12.91 -15.16
CA THR A 119 -25.54 13.71 -16.36
C THR A 119 -26.00 15.09 -15.94
N TYR A 120 -25.46 16.13 -16.54
CA TYR A 120 -25.94 17.50 -16.34
C TYR A 120 -26.38 18.12 -17.66
N ILE A 121 -27.26 19.09 -17.58
CA ILE A 121 -27.75 19.85 -18.74
C ILE A 121 -26.70 20.92 -19.08
N LYS A 122 -26.07 20.82 -20.24
CA LYS A 122 -25.09 21.79 -20.75
C LYS A 122 -25.76 22.97 -21.41
N GLU A 123 -26.76 22.72 -22.24
CA GLU A 123 -27.52 23.73 -22.95
C GLU A 123 -28.99 23.32 -22.96
N CYS A 124 -29.87 24.30 -22.82
CA CYS A 124 -31.31 24.10 -22.98
C CYS A 124 -31.98 25.38 -23.47
N LYS A 125 -33.16 25.24 -24.03
CA LYS A 125 -34.03 26.35 -24.31
C LYS A 125 -35.06 26.45 -23.19
N LEU A 126 -35.08 27.57 -22.49
CA LEU A 126 -36.17 27.88 -21.55
C LEU A 126 -37.38 28.39 -22.32
N VAL A 127 -38.51 27.76 -22.15
CA VAL A 127 -39.76 28.11 -22.84
C VAL A 127 -40.80 28.56 -21.83
N CYS A 128 -41.48 29.65 -22.16
CA CYS A 128 -42.60 30.15 -21.36
C CYS A 128 -43.87 29.33 -21.65
N PRO A 129 -44.48 28.67 -20.63
CA PRO A 129 -45.66 27.82 -20.83
C PRO A 129 -46.92 28.63 -21.22
N LYS A 130 -46.90 29.96 -21.05
CA LYS A 130 -48.04 30.82 -21.41
C LYS A 130 -47.97 31.38 -22.82
N CYS A 131 -46.81 31.80 -23.30
CA CYS A 131 -46.69 32.52 -24.57
C CYS A 131 -45.73 31.86 -25.58
N GLY A 132 -45.07 30.74 -25.22
CA GLY A 132 -44.14 30.06 -26.11
C GLY A 132 -42.80 30.77 -26.33
N TYR A 133 -42.59 31.94 -25.68
CA TYR A 133 -41.29 32.63 -25.79
C TYR A 133 -40.16 31.74 -25.33
N GLY A 134 -39.11 31.61 -26.14
CA GLY A 134 -37.99 30.74 -25.85
C GLY A 134 -36.66 31.50 -25.74
N LEU A 135 -35.88 31.19 -24.71
CA LEU A 135 -34.55 31.74 -24.46
C LEU A 135 -33.52 30.59 -24.40
N PRO A 136 -32.50 30.56 -25.28
CA PRO A 136 -31.41 29.58 -25.17
C PRO A 136 -30.52 29.96 -23.98
N VAL A 137 -30.20 28.96 -23.14
CA VAL A 137 -29.40 29.14 -21.92
C VAL A 137 -28.31 28.05 -21.88
N THR A 138 -27.09 28.47 -21.61
CA THR A 138 -25.99 27.58 -21.28
C THR A 138 -25.92 27.43 -19.76
N CYS A 139 -25.89 26.20 -19.29
CA CYS A 139 -25.89 25.87 -17.87
C CYS A 139 -24.48 25.57 -17.39
N ASP A 140 -24.12 26.07 -16.22
CA ASP A 140 -22.91 25.70 -15.52
C ASP A 140 -23.25 24.56 -14.52
N HIS A 141 -22.50 23.48 -14.55
CA HIS A 141 -22.68 22.33 -13.66
C HIS A 141 -22.56 22.67 -12.15
N ASN A 142 -21.97 23.82 -11.82
CA ASN A 142 -21.84 24.31 -10.44
C ASN A 142 -23.02 25.21 -10.00
N ARG A 143 -23.97 25.49 -10.89
CA ARG A 143 -25.09 26.35 -10.62
C ARG A 143 -26.40 25.62 -10.84
N ASN A 144 -27.42 26.00 -10.10
CA ASN A 144 -28.79 25.58 -10.39
C ASN A 144 -29.21 26.11 -11.76
N LEU A 145 -30.14 25.39 -12.41
CA LEU A 145 -30.77 25.87 -13.61
C LEU A 145 -31.24 27.31 -13.40
N PRO A 146 -30.89 28.26 -14.29
CA PRO A 146 -31.33 29.62 -14.15
C PRO A 146 -32.87 29.66 -14.27
N PHE A 147 -33.49 30.20 -13.25
CA PHE A 147 -34.93 30.44 -13.27
C PHE A 147 -35.17 31.89 -13.71
N GLU A 148 -35.49 32.06 -14.98
CA GLU A 148 -35.79 33.37 -15.53
C GLU A 148 -37.31 33.56 -15.65
N LYS A 149 -37.74 34.79 -15.43
CA LYS A 149 -39.09 35.21 -15.73
C LYS A 149 -39.21 35.52 -17.23
N CYS A 150 -40.38 35.27 -17.79
CA CYS A 150 -40.60 35.51 -19.20
C CYS A 150 -40.39 37.01 -19.52
N ALA A 151 -39.54 37.30 -20.50
CA ALA A 151 -39.23 38.65 -20.95
C ALA A 151 -40.34 39.28 -21.78
N ASN A 152 -41.39 38.54 -22.18
CA ASN A 152 -42.51 39.08 -22.92
C ASN A 152 -43.39 39.97 -22.03
N PRO A 153 -43.58 41.26 -22.39
CA PRO A 153 -44.33 42.20 -21.58
C PRO A 153 -45.77 41.78 -21.28
N SER A 154 -46.37 41.01 -22.20
CA SER A 154 -47.74 40.47 -22.06
C SER A 154 -47.84 39.27 -21.12
N CYS A 155 -46.73 38.75 -20.66
CA CYS A 155 -46.66 37.49 -19.91
C CYS A 155 -45.92 37.65 -18.58
N LYS A 156 -46.05 38.81 -17.94
CA LYS A 156 -45.38 39.16 -16.70
C LYS A 156 -45.45 38.02 -15.66
N ASP A 157 -44.31 37.72 -15.07
CA ASP A 157 -44.12 36.79 -13.95
C ASP A 157 -44.32 35.27 -14.24
N ALA A 158 -44.53 34.86 -15.50
CA ALA A 158 -44.50 33.41 -15.81
C ALA A 158 -43.08 32.87 -15.71
N ARG A 159 -42.89 31.83 -14.88
CA ARG A 159 -41.63 31.09 -14.77
C ARG A 159 -41.40 30.29 -16.05
N MET A 160 -40.24 30.48 -16.66
CA MET A 160 -39.84 29.72 -17.82
C MET A 160 -39.38 28.30 -17.39
N LEU A 161 -39.69 27.31 -18.19
CA LEU A 161 -39.32 25.90 -17.96
C LEU A 161 -38.38 25.40 -19.05
N PRO A 162 -37.46 24.48 -18.73
CA PRO A 162 -36.62 23.88 -19.74
C PRO A 162 -37.44 23.00 -20.69
N ASP A 163 -37.23 23.18 -21.96
CA ASP A 163 -37.85 22.40 -23.01
C ASP A 163 -37.07 21.09 -23.18
N GLN A 164 -37.76 19.97 -22.94
CA GLN A 164 -37.15 18.64 -22.93
C GLN A 164 -36.57 18.22 -24.29
N ASP A 165 -37.13 18.69 -25.38
CA ASP A 165 -36.70 18.36 -26.74
C ASP A 165 -35.40 19.06 -27.16
N THR A 166 -35.02 20.13 -26.43
CA THR A 166 -33.83 20.94 -26.72
C THR A 166 -32.69 20.72 -25.72
N LEU A 167 -32.80 19.71 -24.83
CA LEU A 167 -31.79 19.44 -23.81
C LEU A 167 -30.52 18.84 -24.44
N VAL A 168 -29.43 19.58 -24.32
CA VAL A 168 -28.09 19.02 -24.57
C VAL A 168 -27.46 18.64 -23.25
N THR A 169 -27.21 17.35 -23.06
CA THR A 169 -26.68 16.81 -21.81
C THR A 169 -25.24 16.35 -21.99
N GLU A 170 -24.46 16.42 -20.91
CA GLU A 170 -23.09 15.94 -20.86
C GLU A 170 -22.85 15.18 -19.56
N ASN A 171 -22.01 14.12 -19.61
CA ASN A 171 -21.66 13.37 -18.43
C ASN A 171 -20.63 14.14 -17.59
N ILE A 172 -20.76 14.06 -16.26
CA ILE A 172 -19.85 14.66 -15.29
C ILE A 172 -19.55 13.68 -14.17
N GLN A 173 -18.32 13.69 -13.70
CA GLN A 173 -17.85 12.88 -12.57
C GLN A 173 -17.02 13.74 -11.63
N THR A 174 -17.29 13.63 -10.33
CA THR A 174 -16.50 14.30 -9.29
C THR A 174 -15.42 13.35 -8.80
N VAL A 175 -14.19 13.83 -8.73
CA VAL A 175 -13.03 13.08 -8.24
C VAL A 175 -12.27 13.89 -7.21
N PHE A 176 -11.63 13.19 -6.28
CA PHE A 176 -10.74 13.79 -5.29
C PHE A 176 -9.31 13.52 -5.69
N LEU A 177 -8.58 14.59 -5.96
CA LEU A 177 -7.22 14.60 -6.44
C LEU A 177 -6.30 14.89 -5.26
N ASN A 178 -5.52 13.90 -4.85
CA ASN A 178 -4.57 14.02 -3.73
C ASN A 178 -3.15 14.13 -4.25
N GLU A 179 -2.33 14.91 -3.57
CA GLU A 179 -0.92 15.03 -3.88
C GLU A 179 -0.21 13.68 -3.73
N PRO A 180 0.63 13.26 -4.71
CA PRO A 180 1.39 12.02 -4.61
C PRO A 180 2.27 12.02 -3.36
N LEU A 181 2.36 10.87 -2.69
CA LEU A 181 3.14 10.74 -1.45
C LEU A 181 4.62 11.08 -1.63
N GLU A 182 5.16 10.85 -2.81
CA GLU A 182 6.56 11.15 -3.15
C GLU A 182 6.85 12.65 -3.22
N GLU A 183 5.83 13.45 -3.54
CA GLU A 183 5.91 14.92 -3.64
C GLU A 183 5.56 15.60 -2.30
N ALA A 184 4.78 14.94 -1.45
CA ALA A 184 4.25 15.46 -0.19
C ALA A 184 5.23 15.36 1.01
N ILE A 185 6.49 14.98 0.81
CA ILE A 185 7.45 14.55 1.86
C ILE A 185 7.64 15.54 3.01
N LYS A 186 7.35 16.83 2.83
CA LYS A 186 7.58 17.86 3.86
C LYS A 186 6.34 18.63 4.33
N ASN A 187 5.21 18.47 3.65
CA ASN A 187 3.98 19.22 3.93
C ASN A 187 2.79 18.26 4.03
N SER A 188 1.72 18.69 4.68
CA SER A 188 0.45 17.96 4.60
C SER A 188 0.03 17.84 3.14
N PRO A 189 -0.34 16.63 2.64
CA PRO A 189 -0.70 16.45 1.25
C PRO A 189 -1.87 17.35 0.88
N LYS A 190 -1.74 18.07 -0.23
CA LYS A 190 -2.76 18.94 -0.74
C LYS A 190 -3.82 18.13 -1.49
N MET A 191 -5.09 18.53 -1.35
CA MET A 191 -6.20 17.87 -2.01
C MET A 191 -7.02 18.89 -2.80
N PHE A 192 -7.43 18.52 -4.01
CA PHE A 192 -8.37 19.28 -4.83
C PHE A 192 -9.58 18.42 -5.21
N VAL A 193 -10.72 19.09 -5.38
CA VAL A 193 -11.89 18.47 -6.01
C VAL A 193 -11.79 18.69 -7.52
N GLY A 194 -11.76 17.60 -8.27
CA GLY A 194 -11.77 17.62 -9.74
C GLY A 194 -13.17 17.34 -10.29
N LYS A 195 -13.56 18.05 -11.35
CA LYS A 195 -14.76 17.79 -12.15
C LYS A 195 -14.33 17.32 -13.52
N ILE A 196 -14.58 16.06 -13.83
CA ILE A 196 -14.28 15.44 -15.12
C ILE A 196 -15.55 15.47 -15.97
N LYS A 197 -15.44 15.90 -17.22
CA LYS A 197 -16.56 16.04 -18.16
C LYS A 197 -16.34 15.24 -19.44
N GLY A 198 -17.44 14.92 -20.10
CA GLY A 198 -17.46 14.36 -21.44
C GLY A 198 -16.72 13.02 -21.56
N THR A 199 -15.84 12.91 -22.53
CA THR A 199 -15.11 11.67 -22.91
C THR A 199 -14.11 11.19 -21.85
N ASN A 200 -13.74 12.03 -20.90
CA ASN A 200 -12.84 11.64 -19.80
C ASN A 200 -13.56 11.01 -18.61
N VAL A 201 -14.90 11.03 -18.59
CA VAL A 201 -15.70 10.39 -17.54
C VAL A 201 -15.48 8.88 -17.57
N GLY A 202 -15.27 8.27 -16.38
CA GLY A 202 -14.99 6.84 -16.25
C GLY A 202 -13.52 6.44 -16.46
N THR A 203 -12.60 7.39 -16.71
CA THR A 203 -11.17 7.10 -16.86
C THR A 203 -10.37 7.26 -15.56
N ALA A 204 -10.97 7.81 -14.51
CA ALA A 204 -10.35 8.04 -13.21
C ALA A 204 -10.77 6.98 -12.20
N PHE A 205 -9.95 5.96 -12.00
CA PHE A 205 -10.17 4.94 -10.99
C PHE A 205 -9.45 5.27 -9.68
N VAL A 206 -10.10 4.96 -8.57
CA VAL A 206 -9.55 5.19 -7.23
C VAL A 206 -8.25 4.43 -7.03
N GLY A 207 -7.25 5.08 -6.44
CA GLY A 207 -5.92 4.52 -6.21
C GLY A 207 -4.94 4.69 -7.37
N GLN A 208 -5.39 5.13 -8.55
CA GLN A 208 -4.49 5.35 -9.70
C GLN A 208 -3.78 6.70 -9.61
N LYS A 209 -2.51 6.70 -10.05
CA LYS A 209 -1.73 7.91 -10.26
C LYS A 209 -1.97 8.43 -11.68
N LYS A 210 -2.36 9.67 -11.78
CA LYS A 210 -2.72 10.33 -13.05
C LYS A 210 -2.04 11.69 -13.15
N ARG A 211 -1.79 12.12 -14.39
CA ARG A 211 -1.53 13.53 -14.67
C ARG A 211 -2.84 14.18 -15.10
N VAL A 212 -3.17 15.25 -14.43
CA VAL A 212 -4.39 16.02 -14.68
C VAL A 212 -4.00 17.37 -15.29
N ILE A 213 -4.69 17.75 -16.36
CA ILE A 213 -4.66 19.08 -16.93
C ILE A 213 -6.06 19.66 -16.80
N GLY A 214 -6.18 20.80 -16.16
CA GLY A 214 -7.50 21.40 -15.91
C GLY A 214 -7.40 22.86 -15.52
N LEU A 215 -8.54 23.51 -15.54
CA LEU A 215 -8.69 24.91 -15.16
C LEU A 215 -8.92 25.03 -13.66
N TYR A 216 -8.09 25.80 -12.98
CA TYR A 216 -8.26 26.11 -11.57
C TYR A 216 -9.36 27.18 -11.42
N LYS A 217 -10.48 26.82 -10.81
CA LYS A 217 -11.64 27.68 -10.64
C LYS A 217 -12.01 27.81 -9.16
N THR A 218 -12.42 29.00 -8.78
CA THR A 218 -13.04 29.26 -7.48
C THR A 218 -14.56 29.23 -7.63
N VAL A 219 -15.22 28.44 -6.80
CA VAL A 219 -16.70 28.39 -6.76
C VAL A 219 -17.20 29.44 -5.78
N TYR A 220 -17.76 30.50 -6.32
CA TYR A 220 -18.29 31.59 -5.53
C TYR A 220 -19.61 31.21 -4.85
N ASP A 221 -19.64 31.28 -3.52
CA ASP A 221 -20.87 31.22 -2.70
C ASP A 221 -21.13 32.60 -2.11
N PRO A 222 -22.21 33.31 -2.52
CA PRO A 222 -22.48 34.66 -2.05
C PRO A 222 -22.78 34.76 -0.54
N LYS A 223 -22.95 33.62 0.14
CA LYS A 223 -23.20 33.54 1.59
C LYS A 223 -21.94 33.34 2.42
N LYS A 224 -20.80 33.10 1.79
CA LYS A 224 -19.55 32.80 2.46
C LYS A 224 -18.42 33.72 2.02
N THR A 225 -17.49 34.00 2.93
CA THR A 225 -16.24 34.70 2.62
C THR A 225 -15.16 33.77 2.13
N GLU A 226 -15.25 32.46 2.46
CA GLU A 226 -14.37 31.40 2.00
C GLU A 226 -15.03 30.68 0.83
N HIS A 227 -14.27 30.44 -0.23
CA HIS A 227 -14.74 29.79 -1.45
C HIS A 227 -14.07 28.48 -1.68
N ASP A 228 -14.82 27.49 -2.11
CA ASP A 228 -14.29 26.19 -2.51
C ASP A 228 -13.54 26.32 -3.84
N VAL A 229 -12.46 25.57 -3.94
CA VAL A 229 -11.65 25.49 -5.15
C VAL A 229 -11.91 24.18 -5.85
N ILE A 230 -12.12 24.23 -7.15
CA ILE A 230 -12.27 23.07 -8.01
C ILE A 230 -11.28 23.11 -9.18
N ILE A 231 -10.90 21.93 -9.65
CA ILE A 231 -10.19 21.76 -10.91
C ILE A 231 -11.20 21.27 -11.95
N ASP A 232 -11.50 22.09 -12.92
CA ASP A 232 -12.32 21.69 -14.07
C ASP A 232 -11.42 20.90 -15.02
N VAL A 233 -11.48 19.55 -14.96
CA VAL A 233 -10.54 18.65 -15.60
C VAL A 233 -10.86 18.52 -17.08
N SER A 234 -9.92 18.91 -17.91
CA SER A 234 -10.07 18.84 -19.37
C SER A 234 -9.40 17.63 -19.97
N TYR A 235 -8.30 17.19 -19.37
CA TYR A 235 -7.55 16.04 -19.83
C TYR A 235 -6.98 15.25 -18.65
N ILE A 236 -7.05 13.95 -18.76
CA ILE A 236 -6.49 13.01 -17.78
C ILE A 236 -5.59 12.02 -18.52
N GLU A 237 -4.37 11.89 -18.06
CA GLU A 237 -3.36 11.00 -18.61
C GLU A 237 -3.00 9.92 -17.60
N ASP A 238 -2.98 8.68 -18.07
CA ASP A 238 -2.36 7.61 -17.31
C ASP A 238 -0.87 7.91 -17.19
N LEU A 239 -0.37 7.95 -15.99
CA LEU A 239 1.05 7.93 -15.80
C LEU A 239 1.44 6.45 -15.84
N ASP A 240 1.88 6.02 -17.01
CA ASP A 240 2.61 4.77 -17.14
C ASP A 240 3.80 4.86 -16.18
N ASP A 241 3.82 4.00 -15.20
CA ASP A 241 4.83 3.82 -14.18
C ASP A 241 5.40 5.12 -13.57
N VAL A 242 5.21 5.26 -12.28
CA VAL A 242 5.98 6.19 -11.43
C VAL A 242 7.40 6.20 -11.99
N LYS A 243 7.94 7.37 -12.37
CA LYS A 243 9.37 7.48 -12.70
C LYS A 243 10.15 7.03 -11.49
N LEU A 244 10.34 5.72 -11.38
CA LEU A 244 11.10 5.10 -10.32
C LEU A 244 12.52 5.68 -10.38
N VAL A 245 13.07 6.03 -9.25
CA VAL A 245 14.49 6.34 -9.16
C VAL A 245 15.22 5.09 -9.63
N LYS A 246 15.93 5.16 -10.73
CA LYS A 246 16.76 4.08 -11.26
C LYS A 246 18.24 4.47 -11.17
N PRO A 247 19.13 3.50 -10.98
CA PRO A 247 20.56 3.76 -11.04
C PRO A 247 20.94 4.17 -12.46
N THR A 248 21.97 4.97 -12.60
CA THR A 248 22.56 5.28 -13.90
C THR A 248 23.17 4.01 -14.52
N GLU A 249 23.31 3.95 -15.84
CA GLU A 249 23.89 2.78 -16.53
C GLU A 249 25.27 2.38 -15.97
N LYS A 250 26.10 3.36 -15.58
CA LYS A 250 27.42 3.11 -14.97
C LYS A 250 27.30 2.48 -13.60
N GLU A 251 26.39 2.99 -12.75
CA GLU A 251 26.11 2.42 -11.43
C GLU A 251 25.54 1.02 -11.55
N LEU A 252 24.60 0.80 -12.48
CA LEU A 252 23.99 -0.51 -12.72
C LEU A 252 25.02 -1.57 -13.17
N ASN A 253 25.90 -1.21 -14.09
CA ASN A 253 26.96 -2.13 -14.54
C ASN A 253 27.92 -2.48 -13.40
N LYS A 254 28.31 -1.49 -12.58
CA LYS A 254 29.11 -1.72 -11.39
C LYS A 254 28.41 -2.67 -10.41
N LEU A 255 27.13 -2.44 -10.12
CA LEU A 255 26.35 -3.30 -9.23
C LEU A 255 26.24 -4.73 -9.75
N LYS A 256 26.07 -4.94 -11.07
CA LYS A 256 26.04 -6.28 -11.68
C LYS A 256 27.40 -6.99 -11.63
N GLU A 257 28.49 -6.25 -11.71
CA GLU A 257 29.84 -6.83 -11.52
C GLU A 257 30.08 -7.19 -10.06
N ASP A 258 29.74 -6.31 -9.14
CA ASP A 258 29.89 -6.55 -7.71
C ASP A 258 28.97 -7.68 -7.21
N ALA A 259 27.81 -7.89 -7.82
CA ALA A 259 26.88 -8.98 -7.50
C ALA A 259 27.46 -10.40 -7.71
N LYS A 260 28.57 -10.52 -8.43
CA LYS A 260 29.30 -11.79 -8.58
C LYS A 260 30.21 -12.10 -7.38
N LYS A 261 30.44 -11.13 -6.49
CA LYS A 261 31.30 -11.30 -5.31
C LYS A 261 30.49 -11.87 -4.13
N PRO A 262 31.03 -12.77 -3.34
CA PRO A 262 30.32 -13.37 -2.20
C PRO A 262 29.90 -12.35 -1.13
N GLU A 263 30.68 -11.28 -0.97
CA GLU A 263 30.44 -10.22 0.03
C GLU A 263 29.35 -9.23 -0.38
N PHE A 264 28.81 -9.31 -1.61
CA PHE A 264 27.88 -8.34 -2.14
C PHE A 264 26.60 -8.22 -1.32
N ILE A 265 26.00 -9.34 -0.95
CA ILE A 265 24.77 -9.35 -0.12
C ILE A 265 25.05 -8.69 1.22
N ASP A 266 26.18 -9.01 1.87
CA ASP A 266 26.55 -8.41 3.16
C ASP A 266 26.74 -6.90 3.06
N ASN A 267 27.33 -6.41 1.97
CA ASN A 267 27.50 -4.98 1.70
C ASN A 267 26.14 -4.27 1.52
N ILE A 268 25.20 -4.88 0.81
CA ILE A 268 23.84 -4.35 0.65
C ILE A 268 23.10 -4.37 1.99
N VAL A 269 23.20 -5.46 2.75
CA VAL A 269 22.61 -5.59 4.10
C VAL A 269 23.17 -4.53 5.04
N GLY A 270 24.48 -4.26 5.00
CA GLY A 270 25.11 -3.17 5.75
C GLY A 270 24.60 -1.77 5.37
N SER A 271 24.10 -1.61 4.13
CA SER A 271 23.51 -0.34 3.67
C SER A 271 22.06 -0.16 4.14
N PHE A 272 21.39 -1.22 4.61
CA PHE A 272 20.06 -1.13 5.19
C PHE A 272 20.14 -0.71 6.66
N ALA A 273 19.61 0.45 7.00
CA ALA A 273 19.61 1.03 8.35
C ALA A 273 21.01 0.93 9.02
N PRO A 274 22.05 1.59 8.47
CA PRO A 274 23.42 1.46 8.96
C PRO A 274 23.61 1.97 10.40
N HIS A 275 22.71 2.81 10.91
CA HIS A 275 22.67 3.29 12.28
C HIS A 275 22.23 2.23 13.30
N ILE A 276 21.67 1.09 12.84
CA ILE A 276 21.26 -0.02 13.69
C ILE A 276 22.35 -1.09 13.64
N TYR A 277 22.97 -1.38 14.79
CA TYR A 277 23.98 -2.42 14.90
C TYR A 277 23.37 -3.83 14.91
N GLY A 278 23.98 -4.77 14.19
CA GLY A 278 23.55 -6.18 14.17
C GLY A 278 22.28 -6.45 13.33
N PHE A 279 21.53 -7.46 13.72
CA PHE A 279 20.28 -7.92 13.07
C PHE A 279 20.46 -8.27 11.58
N LYS A 280 21.57 -8.91 11.23
CA LYS A 280 21.93 -9.23 9.83
C LYS A 280 20.81 -10.00 9.12
N ASP A 281 20.28 -11.06 9.73
CA ASP A 281 19.28 -11.93 9.12
C ASP A 281 17.92 -11.24 8.97
N ILE A 282 17.55 -10.42 9.94
CA ILE A 282 16.34 -9.56 9.86
C ILE A 282 16.51 -8.54 8.73
N LYS A 283 17.63 -7.82 8.67
CA LYS A 283 17.89 -6.86 7.59
C LYS A 283 17.90 -7.54 6.20
N THR A 284 18.47 -8.74 6.10
CA THR A 284 18.43 -9.56 4.88
C THR A 284 16.99 -9.89 4.51
N SER A 285 16.18 -10.33 5.47
CA SER A 285 14.75 -10.62 5.27
C SER A 285 13.96 -9.40 4.79
N LEU A 286 14.26 -8.21 5.33
CA LEU A 286 13.62 -6.96 4.91
C LEU A 286 14.04 -6.56 3.49
N LEU A 287 15.30 -6.76 3.11
CA LEU A 287 15.75 -6.55 1.73
C LEU A 287 15.11 -7.53 0.74
N LEU A 288 14.94 -8.81 1.14
CA LEU A 288 14.19 -9.79 0.35
C LEU A 288 12.72 -9.38 0.20
N GLN A 289 12.10 -8.86 1.27
CA GLN A 289 10.77 -8.30 1.20
C GLN A 289 10.69 -7.15 0.19
N LEU A 290 11.65 -6.23 0.23
CA LEU A 290 11.69 -5.08 -0.67
C LEU A 290 11.91 -5.49 -2.13
N ALA A 291 12.74 -6.50 -2.40
CA ALA A 291 12.92 -7.06 -3.74
C ALA A 291 11.67 -7.79 -4.24
N GLY A 292 10.99 -8.50 -3.34
CA GLY A 292 9.79 -9.29 -3.62
C GLY A 292 10.01 -10.45 -4.59
N GLY A 293 9.09 -11.40 -4.61
CA GLY A 293 9.05 -12.47 -5.60
C GLY A 293 8.58 -11.98 -6.99
N VAL A 294 8.25 -12.91 -7.85
CA VAL A 294 7.72 -12.61 -9.19
C VAL A 294 6.18 -12.59 -9.14
N ASN A 295 5.60 -11.46 -9.50
CA ASN A 295 4.16 -11.34 -9.65
C ASN A 295 3.70 -12.03 -10.94
N GLY A 296 2.68 -12.89 -10.84
CA GLY A 296 2.13 -13.64 -11.96
C GLY A 296 0.78 -14.26 -11.61
N LYS A 297 0.63 -15.58 -11.85
CA LYS A 297 -0.57 -16.33 -11.41
C LYS A 297 -0.72 -16.40 -9.89
N ARG A 298 0.36 -16.23 -9.16
CA ARG A 298 0.42 -16.16 -7.69
C ARG A 298 1.03 -14.82 -7.27
N ARG A 299 0.74 -14.39 -6.03
CA ARG A 299 1.31 -13.16 -5.46
C ARG A 299 2.84 -13.27 -5.31
N GLY A 300 3.55 -12.18 -5.62
CA GLY A 300 4.98 -12.04 -5.36
C GLY A 300 5.29 -11.24 -4.09
N ASP A 301 4.30 -10.57 -3.50
CA ASP A 301 4.47 -9.74 -2.31
C ASP A 301 4.82 -10.62 -1.10
N ILE A 302 5.82 -10.18 -0.32
CA ILE A 302 6.31 -10.84 0.88
C ILE A 302 5.88 -10.03 2.09
N ASN A 303 5.24 -10.68 3.07
CA ASN A 303 4.81 -10.05 4.30
C ASN A 303 5.71 -10.47 5.46
N VAL A 304 6.20 -9.51 6.24
CA VAL A 304 7.10 -9.75 7.38
C VAL A 304 6.51 -9.16 8.65
N LEU A 305 6.59 -9.91 9.74
CA LEU A 305 6.19 -9.47 11.07
C LEU A 305 7.40 -9.49 12.01
N LEU A 306 7.67 -8.35 12.63
CA LEU A 306 8.68 -8.21 13.68
C LEU A 306 7.99 -8.19 15.04
N VAL A 307 8.19 -9.22 15.84
CA VAL A 307 7.70 -9.31 17.23
C VAL A 307 8.88 -9.15 18.16
N GLY A 308 8.76 -8.36 19.20
CA GLY A 308 9.87 -8.30 20.17
C GLY A 308 9.69 -7.23 21.22
N ASP A 309 10.61 -7.24 22.17
CA ASP A 309 10.60 -6.35 23.31
C ASP A 309 10.67 -4.86 22.88
N PRO A 310 10.16 -3.93 23.68
CA PRO A 310 10.31 -2.50 23.43
C PRO A 310 11.78 -2.09 23.22
N SER A 311 12.01 -1.01 22.49
CA SER A 311 13.35 -0.45 22.23
C SER A 311 14.30 -1.30 21.38
N MET A 312 13.84 -2.40 20.77
CA MET A 312 14.64 -3.27 19.88
C MET A 312 14.70 -2.78 18.41
N ALA A 313 14.71 -1.47 18.19
CA ALA A 313 14.87 -0.81 16.89
C ALA A 313 13.84 -1.20 15.79
N LYS A 314 12.72 -1.89 16.12
CA LYS A 314 11.70 -2.30 15.15
C LYS A 314 11.14 -1.12 14.36
N SER A 315 10.67 -0.08 15.06
CA SER A 315 10.11 1.13 14.44
C SER A 315 11.11 1.87 13.56
N GLU A 316 12.39 1.86 13.92
CA GLU A 316 13.46 2.48 13.12
C GLU A 316 13.72 1.70 11.81
N MET A 317 13.63 0.35 11.84
CA MET A 317 13.71 -0.47 10.63
C MET A 317 12.53 -0.17 9.68
N LEU A 318 11.30 -0.02 10.21
CA LEU A 318 10.12 0.35 9.42
C LEU A 318 10.28 1.74 8.79
N LYS A 319 10.72 2.73 9.58
CA LYS A 319 10.96 4.11 9.09
C LYS A 319 12.04 4.14 8.01
N PHE A 320 13.11 3.36 8.18
CA PHE A 320 14.15 3.26 7.15
C PHE A 320 13.62 2.60 5.89
N GLY A 321 12.84 1.52 6.01
CA GLY A 321 12.13 0.90 4.89
C GLY A 321 11.29 1.90 4.12
N LYS A 322 10.52 2.75 4.82
CA LYS A 322 9.76 3.85 4.20
C LYS A 322 10.68 4.82 3.45
N LYS A 323 11.84 5.16 4.02
CA LYS A 323 12.79 6.13 3.43
C LYS A 323 13.36 5.66 2.09
N ILE A 324 13.53 4.34 1.90
CA ILE A 324 14.11 3.74 0.70
C ILE A 324 13.08 3.17 -0.28
N THR A 325 11.79 3.44 -0.06
CA THR A 325 10.70 3.03 -0.94
C THR A 325 9.91 4.23 -1.43
N GLN A 326 9.52 4.25 -2.71
CA GLN A 326 8.78 5.37 -3.29
C GLN A 326 7.27 5.26 -3.00
N THR A 327 6.67 4.10 -3.26
CA THR A 327 5.24 3.87 -3.03
C THR A 327 5.06 3.19 -1.70
N SER A 328 4.96 3.98 -0.62
CA SER A 328 4.83 3.41 0.72
C SER A 328 4.15 4.35 1.71
N ILE A 329 3.39 3.77 2.63
CA ILE A 329 2.79 4.48 3.76
C ILE A 329 3.28 3.84 5.06
N TYR A 330 3.68 4.70 6.00
CA TYR A 330 3.94 4.32 7.39
C TYR A 330 2.74 4.74 8.25
N THR A 331 2.22 3.81 9.03
CA THR A 331 1.08 4.06 9.92
C THR A 331 1.25 3.33 11.25
N SER A 332 0.57 3.82 12.29
CA SER A 332 0.48 3.13 13.58
C SER A 332 -0.84 2.39 13.70
N GLY A 333 -0.79 1.13 14.16
CA GLY A 333 -1.98 0.31 14.38
C GLY A 333 -2.98 0.93 15.36
N LYS A 334 -2.52 1.71 16.34
CA LYS A 334 -3.40 2.42 17.29
C LYS A 334 -4.22 3.54 16.64
N GLY A 335 -3.66 4.21 15.64
CA GLY A 335 -4.26 5.38 14.98
C GLY A 335 -5.06 5.07 13.73
N THR A 336 -5.07 3.82 13.27
CA THR A 336 -5.65 3.45 11.98
C THR A 336 -6.86 2.55 12.15
N SER A 337 -8.03 3.00 11.67
CA SER A 337 -9.27 2.20 11.65
C SER A 337 -9.33 1.26 10.43
N ALA A 338 -10.24 0.27 10.45
CA ALA A 338 -10.52 -0.61 9.30
C ALA A 338 -10.81 0.19 8.02
N ALA A 339 -11.59 1.26 8.12
CA ALA A 339 -11.89 2.15 7.02
C ALA A 339 -10.63 2.88 6.49
N GLY A 340 -9.74 3.31 7.40
CA GLY A 340 -8.47 3.93 7.04
C GLY A 340 -7.47 2.96 6.41
N LEU A 341 -7.54 1.67 6.74
CA LEU A 341 -6.70 0.63 6.11
C LEU A 341 -7.22 0.20 4.75
N THR A 342 -8.53 0.12 4.58
CA THR A 342 -9.16 -0.51 3.42
C THR A 342 -9.93 0.52 2.57
N ILE A 343 -11.22 0.63 2.77
CA ILE A 343 -12.08 1.60 2.09
C ILE A 343 -12.89 2.35 3.14
N GLY A 344 -12.69 3.66 3.20
CA GLY A 344 -13.49 4.58 3.98
C GLY A 344 -14.67 5.12 3.19
N MET A 345 -15.65 5.71 3.88
CA MET A 345 -16.73 6.49 3.27
C MET A 345 -16.66 7.91 3.80
N VAL A 346 -16.70 8.87 2.89
CA VAL A 346 -16.69 10.29 3.22
C VAL A 346 -17.99 10.91 2.71
N LYS A 347 -18.63 11.71 3.56
CA LYS A 347 -19.83 12.44 3.18
C LYS A 347 -19.44 13.81 2.64
N LEU A 348 -19.87 14.13 1.44
CA LEU A 348 -19.71 15.44 0.81
C LEU A 348 -20.66 16.48 1.42
N GLY A 349 -20.37 17.75 1.18
CA GLY A 349 -21.21 18.87 1.62
C GLY A 349 -22.64 18.85 1.07
N ASP A 350 -22.86 18.19 -0.07
CA ASP A 350 -24.17 17.96 -0.68
C ASP A 350 -24.92 16.73 -0.12
N GLY A 351 -24.31 16.03 0.85
CA GLY A 351 -24.86 14.82 1.45
C GLY A 351 -24.51 13.52 0.72
N THR A 352 -23.85 13.57 -0.43
CA THR A 352 -23.42 12.39 -1.20
C THR A 352 -22.34 11.64 -0.45
N MET A 353 -22.47 10.29 -0.36
CA MET A 353 -21.44 9.41 0.21
C MET A 353 -20.51 8.92 -0.89
N ILE A 354 -19.22 9.08 -0.70
CA ILE A 354 -18.20 8.62 -1.65
C ILE A 354 -17.21 7.68 -0.97
N ALA A 355 -16.72 6.71 -1.74
CA ALA A 355 -15.70 5.78 -1.27
C ALA A 355 -14.31 6.40 -1.38
N GLN A 356 -13.55 6.30 -0.28
CA GLN A 356 -12.17 6.76 -0.17
C GLN A 356 -11.23 5.55 -0.02
N ALA A 357 -10.17 5.49 -0.81
CA ALA A 357 -9.14 4.47 -0.66
C ALA A 357 -8.38 4.63 0.66
N GLY A 358 -8.18 3.53 1.37
CA GLY A 358 -7.34 3.46 2.57
C GLY A 358 -5.88 3.15 2.25
N VAL A 359 -5.08 2.90 3.30
CA VAL A 359 -3.62 2.68 3.21
C VAL A 359 -3.26 1.55 2.25
N LEU A 360 -3.94 0.38 2.33
CA LEU A 360 -3.58 -0.79 1.53
C LEU A 360 -3.83 -0.57 0.03
N PRO A 361 -5.00 -0.09 -0.43
CA PRO A 361 -5.20 0.26 -1.83
C PRO A 361 -4.27 1.37 -2.33
N LEU A 362 -4.00 2.40 -1.51
CA LEU A 362 -3.09 3.50 -1.89
C LEU A 362 -1.64 3.05 -2.07
N CYS A 363 -1.23 2.00 -1.37
CA CYS A 363 0.09 1.37 -1.49
C CYS A 363 0.11 0.21 -2.48
N SER A 364 -0.91 0.04 -3.31
CA SER A 364 -0.95 -1.06 -4.29
C SER A 364 0.26 -1.00 -5.23
N GLY A 365 1.00 -2.11 -5.36
CA GLY A 365 2.29 -2.19 -6.04
C GLY A 365 3.50 -1.79 -5.18
N GLY A 366 3.29 -1.40 -3.92
CA GLY A 366 4.31 -0.92 -2.99
C GLY A 366 4.25 -1.56 -1.61
N PHE A 367 4.42 -0.75 -0.55
CA PHE A 367 4.63 -1.23 0.81
C PHE A 367 3.74 -0.51 1.83
N ALA A 368 3.22 -1.25 2.79
CA ALA A 368 2.60 -0.72 4.00
C ALA A 368 3.45 -1.08 5.22
N PHE A 369 3.93 -0.06 5.92
CA PHE A 369 4.69 -0.19 7.16
C PHE A 369 3.76 0.09 8.34
N ILE A 370 3.45 -0.94 9.12
CA ILE A 370 2.47 -0.85 10.21
C ILE A 370 3.18 -1.05 11.55
N ASP A 371 3.35 0.01 12.30
CA ASP A 371 3.90 -0.06 13.64
C ASP A 371 2.80 -0.32 14.68
N GLU A 372 3.15 -0.79 15.87
CA GLU A 372 2.20 -1.10 16.94
C GLU A 372 1.02 -1.99 16.48
N PHE A 373 1.30 -3.01 15.68
CA PHE A 373 0.31 -3.92 15.11
C PHE A 373 -0.52 -4.65 16.18
N ASP A 374 0.07 -4.90 17.34
CA ASP A 374 -0.57 -5.47 18.52
C ASP A 374 -1.72 -4.59 19.07
N LYS A 375 -1.67 -3.28 18.87
CA LYS A 375 -2.66 -2.32 19.36
C LYS A 375 -3.86 -2.10 18.43
N MET A 376 -3.87 -2.74 17.26
CA MET A 376 -5.01 -2.69 16.35
C MET A 376 -6.23 -3.42 16.94
N ASN A 377 -7.43 -2.87 16.70
CA ASN A 377 -8.67 -3.52 17.05
C ASN A 377 -8.90 -4.82 16.26
N LYS A 378 -9.67 -5.76 16.83
CA LYS A 378 -9.95 -7.05 16.15
C LYS A 378 -10.63 -6.88 14.78
N LEU A 379 -11.55 -5.93 14.65
CA LEU A 379 -12.23 -5.62 13.38
C LEU A 379 -11.27 -5.07 12.33
N ASP A 380 -10.34 -4.20 12.74
CA ASP A 380 -9.36 -3.60 11.85
C ASP A 380 -8.39 -4.66 11.31
N ARG A 381 -7.96 -5.59 12.16
CA ARG A 381 -7.12 -6.72 11.73
C ARG A 381 -7.85 -7.66 10.79
N SER A 382 -9.14 -7.93 11.03
CA SER A 382 -9.91 -8.81 10.14
C SER A 382 -10.02 -8.26 8.71
N SER A 383 -10.06 -6.95 8.56
CA SER A 383 -10.13 -6.30 7.25
C SER A 383 -8.87 -6.49 6.39
N MET A 384 -7.72 -6.81 7.02
CA MET A 384 -6.47 -7.10 6.32
C MET A 384 -6.42 -8.50 5.70
N HIS A 385 -7.27 -9.44 6.15
CA HIS A 385 -7.24 -10.82 5.66
C HIS A 385 -7.43 -10.92 4.14
N GLU A 386 -8.40 -10.17 3.60
CA GLU A 386 -8.69 -10.14 2.16
C GLU A 386 -7.50 -9.56 1.38
N ALA A 387 -6.98 -8.41 1.83
CA ALA A 387 -5.86 -7.74 1.17
C ALA A 387 -4.60 -8.63 1.13
N MET A 388 -4.28 -9.32 2.24
CA MET A 388 -3.09 -10.18 2.32
C MET A 388 -3.21 -11.47 1.49
N GLU A 389 -4.41 -11.97 1.25
CA GLU A 389 -4.64 -13.23 0.56
C GLU A 389 -5.02 -13.03 -0.91
N GLN A 390 -6.03 -12.20 -1.16
CA GLN A 390 -6.60 -11.98 -2.48
C GLN A 390 -6.00 -10.78 -3.22
N GLN A 391 -5.22 -9.95 -2.51
CA GLN A 391 -4.65 -8.70 -3.04
C GLN A 391 -5.72 -7.71 -3.53
N THR A 392 -6.91 -7.80 -2.95
CA THR A 392 -8.04 -6.91 -3.17
C THR A 392 -8.68 -6.53 -1.84
N VAL A 393 -9.41 -5.45 -1.86
CA VAL A 393 -10.26 -5.02 -0.74
C VAL A 393 -11.64 -4.72 -1.31
N SER A 394 -12.65 -5.42 -0.81
CA SER A 394 -14.03 -5.27 -1.24
C SER A 394 -14.89 -4.69 -0.13
N ARG A 395 -15.74 -3.74 -0.47
CA ARG A 395 -16.71 -3.16 0.47
C ARG A 395 -18.03 -2.83 -0.21
N ALA A 396 -19.11 -3.29 0.41
CA ALA A 396 -20.47 -2.95 0.02
C ALA A 396 -21.04 -1.96 1.05
N VAL A 397 -21.26 -0.70 0.65
CA VAL A 397 -21.83 0.33 1.52
C VAL A 397 -22.79 1.21 0.72
N ALA A 398 -23.95 1.48 1.28
CA ALA A 398 -24.97 2.38 0.70
C ALA A 398 -25.33 2.06 -0.76
N GLY A 399 -25.40 0.76 -1.13
CA GLY A 399 -25.75 0.32 -2.48
C GLY A 399 -24.60 0.34 -3.49
N ILE A 400 -23.38 0.74 -3.06
CA ILE A 400 -22.18 0.72 -3.90
C ILE A 400 -21.32 -0.47 -3.50
N ASN A 401 -21.06 -1.39 -4.45
CA ASN A 401 -20.07 -2.45 -4.30
C ASN A 401 -18.78 -2.03 -4.99
N LEU A 402 -17.73 -1.82 -4.19
CA LEU A 402 -16.44 -1.40 -4.69
C LEU A 402 -15.37 -2.41 -4.30
N THR A 403 -14.60 -2.87 -5.29
CA THR A 403 -13.41 -3.70 -5.09
C THR A 403 -12.21 -2.93 -5.62
N LEU A 404 -11.23 -2.70 -4.75
CA LEU A 404 -9.98 -2.01 -5.09
C LEU A 404 -8.81 -3.01 -5.06
N PRO A 405 -7.82 -2.87 -5.97
CA PRO A 405 -6.59 -3.63 -5.87
C PRO A 405 -5.80 -3.21 -4.63
N ALA A 406 -5.24 -4.18 -3.90
CA ALA A 406 -4.42 -3.99 -2.72
C ALA A 406 -3.21 -4.94 -2.76
N LYS A 407 -2.45 -4.89 -3.86
CA LYS A 407 -1.19 -5.66 -4.04
C LYS A 407 -0.08 -5.00 -3.23
N THR A 408 -0.13 -5.16 -1.92
CA THR A 408 0.71 -4.41 -0.98
C THR A 408 1.51 -5.39 -0.13
N SER A 409 2.82 -5.19 -0.10
CA SER A 409 3.72 -5.91 0.79
C SER A 409 3.67 -5.26 2.18
N ILE A 410 3.40 -6.05 3.22
CA ILE A 410 3.19 -5.55 4.57
C ILE A 410 4.39 -5.88 5.44
N LEU A 411 4.99 -4.86 6.05
CA LEU A 411 5.93 -4.99 7.15
C LEU A 411 5.26 -4.46 8.43
N ALA A 412 5.02 -5.37 9.37
CA ALA A 412 4.38 -5.03 10.63
C ALA A 412 5.36 -5.19 11.82
N ALA A 413 5.24 -4.33 12.82
CA ALA A 413 5.95 -4.45 14.09
C ALA A 413 4.94 -4.54 15.23
N ALA A 414 5.17 -5.50 16.14
CA ALA A 414 4.34 -5.76 17.30
C ALA A 414 5.18 -5.88 18.57
N ASN A 415 4.60 -5.50 19.70
CA ASN A 415 5.18 -5.76 21.02
C ASN A 415 4.41 -6.91 21.68
N PRO A 416 5.07 -7.72 22.53
CA PRO A 416 4.39 -8.71 23.35
C PRO A 416 3.41 -8.04 24.32
N LYS A 417 2.28 -8.70 24.58
CA LYS A 417 1.17 -8.21 25.40
C LYS A 417 1.59 -7.75 26.81
N PHE A 418 2.56 -8.43 27.41
CA PHE A 418 3.07 -8.13 28.75
C PHE A 418 4.42 -7.39 28.74
N GLY A 419 4.84 -6.85 27.59
CA GLY A 419 6.12 -6.16 27.42
C GLY A 419 7.32 -7.10 27.29
N LYS A 420 7.19 -8.38 27.61
CA LYS A 420 8.17 -9.44 27.36
C LYS A 420 7.47 -10.66 26.77
N TYR A 421 8.19 -11.36 25.90
CA TYR A 421 7.71 -12.61 25.31
C TYR A 421 7.69 -13.72 26.35
N ASP A 422 6.54 -14.39 26.53
CA ASP A 422 6.40 -15.56 27.40
C ASP A 422 6.51 -16.85 26.56
N PRO A 423 7.55 -17.67 26.80
CA PRO A 423 7.72 -18.93 26.08
C PRO A 423 6.64 -19.99 26.37
N ALA A 424 5.89 -19.83 27.47
CA ALA A 424 4.83 -20.75 27.84
C ALA A 424 3.51 -20.50 27.12
N GLU A 425 3.33 -19.31 26.52
CA GLU A 425 2.16 -18.95 25.74
C GLU A 425 2.42 -19.09 24.23
N SER A 426 1.39 -19.39 23.47
CA SER A 426 1.48 -19.39 21.99
C SER A 426 1.83 -17.99 21.46
N LEU A 427 2.42 -17.92 20.26
CA LEU A 427 2.74 -16.65 19.61
C LEU A 427 1.50 -15.75 19.48
N GLY A 428 0.34 -16.33 19.14
CA GLY A 428 -0.92 -15.59 19.00
C GLY A 428 -1.38 -14.95 20.30
N GLU A 429 -1.21 -15.62 21.43
CA GLU A 429 -1.54 -15.13 22.76
C GLU A 429 -0.56 -14.05 23.23
N ASN A 430 0.73 -14.26 22.98
CA ASN A 430 1.77 -13.28 23.28
C ASN A 430 1.54 -11.91 22.62
N ILE A 431 1.06 -11.87 21.38
CA ILE A 431 0.83 -10.63 20.63
C ILE A 431 -0.65 -10.31 20.42
N ASN A 432 -1.54 -11.13 20.99
CA ASN A 432 -3.00 -10.99 20.84
C ASN A 432 -3.44 -10.90 19.36
N VAL A 433 -2.81 -11.66 18.46
CA VAL A 433 -3.12 -11.71 17.03
C VAL A 433 -3.70 -13.08 16.66
N PRO A 434 -4.82 -13.14 15.91
CA PRO A 434 -5.41 -14.42 15.51
C PRO A 434 -4.44 -15.28 14.67
N PRO A 435 -4.38 -16.60 14.90
CA PRO A 435 -3.50 -17.51 14.15
C PRO A 435 -3.73 -17.44 12.62
N ALA A 436 -4.98 -17.22 12.22
CA ALA A 436 -5.34 -17.06 10.81
C ALA A 436 -4.65 -15.86 10.13
N LEU A 437 -4.34 -14.79 10.87
CA LEU A 437 -3.62 -13.64 10.36
C LEU A 437 -2.11 -13.87 10.40
N LEU A 438 -1.61 -14.50 11.48
CA LEU A 438 -0.19 -14.87 11.60
C LEU A 438 0.26 -15.77 10.44
N SER A 439 -0.55 -16.75 10.06
CA SER A 439 -0.25 -17.65 8.94
C SER A 439 -0.13 -16.96 7.57
N ARG A 440 -0.48 -15.68 7.46
CA ARG A 440 -0.36 -14.87 6.23
C ARG A 440 0.95 -14.09 6.14
N PHE A 441 1.71 -14.03 7.23
CA PHE A 441 3.07 -13.54 7.18
C PHE A 441 4.02 -14.64 6.68
N ASP A 442 4.91 -14.26 5.77
CA ASP A 442 5.89 -15.18 5.18
C ASP A 442 7.06 -15.41 6.14
N LEU A 443 7.45 -14.38 6.87
CA LEU A 443 8.47 -14.42 7.92
C LEU A 443 7.94 -13.74 9.19
N ILE A 444 8.19 -14.36 10.34
CA ILE A 444 7.88 -13.84 11.66
C ILE A 444 9.15 -13.89 12.50
N TRP A 445 9.70 -12.73 12.84
CA TRP A 445 10.91 -12.63 13.65
C TRP A 445 10.59 -12.32 15.08
N LEU A 446 11.13 -13.12 16.00
CA LEU A 446 11.05 -12.87 17.43
C LEU A 446 12.35 -12.25 17.92
N ILE A 447 12.30 -10.97 18.29
CA ILE A 447 13.44 -10.17 18.72
C ILE A 447 13.41 -10.07 20.25
N LYS A 448 14.29 -10.83 20.90
CA LYS A 448 14.42 -10.84 22.36
C LYS A 448 15.59 -9.96 22.80
N ASP A 449 15.40 -9.23 23.88
CA ASP A 449 16.49 -8.52 24.54
C ASP A 449 17.28 -9.51 25.43
N LYS A 450 18.33 -10.10 24.82
CA LYS A 450 19.27 -10.97 25.57
C LYS A 450 20.43 -10.11 26.06
N VAL A 451 20.64 -10.12 27.37
CA VAL A 451 21.76 -9.39 27.99
C VAL A 451 23.07 -10.12 27.61
N ASP A 452 23.87 -9.50 26.75
CA ASP A 452 25.22 -9.91 26.42
C ASP A 452 26.14 -8.69 26.48
N VAL A 453 27.01 -8.65 27.48
CA VAL A 453 27.87 -7.49 27.75
C VAL A 453 28.74 -7.11 26.56
N HIS A 454 29.25 -8.11 25.79
CA HIS A 454 30.10 -7.82 24.65
C HIS A 454 29.30 -7.21 23.49
N VAL A 455 28.14 -7.78 23.19
CA VAL A 455 27.24 -7.27 22.15
C VAL A 455 26.68 -5.90 22.53
N ASP A 456 26.34 -5.71 23.82
CA ASP A 456 25.76 -4.45 24.31
C ASP A 456 26.80 -3.32 24.32
N LEU A 457 28.07 -3.61 24.65
CA LEU A 457 29.17 -2.65 24.50
C LEU A 457 29.41 -2.28 23.02
N ALA A 458 29.37 -3.26 22.11
CA ALA A 458 29.51 -2.98 20.68
C ALA A 458 28.34 -2.11 20.15
N LYS A 459 27.09 -2.39 20.58
CA LYS A 459 25.94 -1.52 20.28
C LYS A 459 26.12 -0.10 20.82
N ALA A 460 26.56 0.02 22.08
CA ALA A 460 26.80 1.32 22.73
C ALA A 460 27.88 2.11 21.98
N GLN A 461 28.99 1.46 21.62
CA GLN A 461 30.07 2.07 20.82
C GLN A 461 29.53 2.55 19.46
N HIS A 462 28.76 1.74 18.78
CA HIS A 462 28.16 2.10 17.49
C HIS A 462 27.23 3.33 17.64
N ILE A 463 26.40 3.37 18.67
CA ILE A 463 25.53 4.52 18.98
C ILE A 463 26.38 5.77 19.25
N LEU A 464 27.41 5.69 20.10
CA LEU A 464 28.30 6.81 20.39
C LEU A 464 28.99 7.33 19.12
N ASN A 465 29.42 6.44 18.24
CA ASN A 465 29.99 6.80 16.95
C ASN A 465 28.99 7.56 16.05
N THR A 466 27.68 7.27 16.19
CA THR A 466 26.62 7.98 15.44
C THR A 466 26.41 9.41 15.93
N TYR A 467 26.68 9.69 17.22
CA TYR A 467 26.58 11.03 17.81
C TYR A 467 27.88 11.83 17.72
N SER A 468 29.01 11.19 17.42
CA SER A 468 30.28 11.90 17.24
C SER A 468 30.40 12.40 15.80
N ASP A 469 30.62 13.71 15.58
CA ASP A 469 30.87 14.32 14.27
C ASP A 469 32.17 13.84 13.60
N THR A 470 32.92 12.97 14.25
CA THR A 470 34.11 12.32 13.71
C THR A 470 33.74 11.23 12.74
N LYS A 471 34.29 11.27 11.52
CA LYS A 471 34.10 10.39 10.35
C LYS A 471 34.35 8.87 10.59
N ILE A 472 33.98 8.33 11.74
CA ILE A 472 34.30 6.95 12.16
C ILE A 472 33.24 5.94 11.70
N ILE A 473 32.08 6.39 11.20
CA ILE A 473 31.11 5.46 10.59
C ILE A 473 31.59 5.16 9.17
N GLU A 474 31.91 3.90 8.91
CA GLU A 474 32.13 3.45 7.54
C GLU A 474 30.94 3.86 6.68
N LYS A 475 31.23 4.56 5.58
CA LYS A 475 30.17 4.94 4.65
C LYS A 475 29.45 3.68 4.18
N PRO A 476 28.10 3.66 4.19
CA PRO A 476 27.37 2.51 3.67
C PRO A 476 27.77 2.29 2.20
N TYR A 477 27.80 1.04 1.78
CA TYR A 477 28.13 0.69 0.39
C TYR A 477 27.20 1.39 -0.62
N LEU A 478 25.90 1.52 -0.29
CA LEU A 478 24.93 2.34 -1.01
C LEU A 478 24.30 3.37 -0.08
N GLU A 479 24.29 4.64 -0.52
CA GLU A 479 23.50 5.69 0.10
C GLU A 479 21.98 5.37 -0.03
N PRO A 480 21.09 5.87 0.85
CA PRO A 480 19.67 5.54 0.83
C PRO A 480 18.99 5.76 -0.54
N LYS A 481 19.38 6.80 -1.29
CA LYS A 481 18.85 7.06 -2.63
C LYS A 481 19.35 6.04 -3.67
N GLN A 482 20.60 5.62 -3.57
CA GLN A 482 21.17 4.59 -4.44
C GLN A 482 20.56 3.22 -4.12
N LEU A 483 20.36 2.91 -2.83
CA LEU A 483 19.69 1.69 -2.39
C LEU A 483 18.25 1.64 -2.91
N MET A 484 17.51 2.76 -2.87
CA MET A 484 16.18 2.87 -3.48
C MET A 484 16.23 2.55 -4.99
N GLY A 485 17.18 3.14 -5.71
CA GLY A 485 17.36 2.88 -7.15
C GLY A 485 17.66 1.40 -7.43
N TYR A 486 18.55 0.81 -6.64
CA TYR A 486 18.87 -0.61 -6.73
C TYR A 486 17.64 -1.51 -6.49
N ILE A 487 16.87 -1.26 -5.43
CA ILE A 487 15.63 -2.01 -5.14
C ILE A 487 14.62 -1.90 -6.27
N ASN A 488 14.42 -0.71 -6.82
CA ASN A 488 13.49 -0.51 -7.94
C ASN A 488 13.92 -1.32 -9.17
N GLU A 489 15.22 -1.34 -9.48
CA GLU A 489 15.75 -2.10 -10.63
C GLU A 489 15.61 -3.62 -10.44
N VAL A 490 15.95 -4.15 -9.27
CA VAL A 490 15.85 -5.60 -9.02
C VAL A 490 14.39 -6.08 -8.97
N ARG A 491 13.43 -5.23 -8.59
CA ARG A 491 12.00 -5.57 -8.60
C ARG A 491 11.48 -5.90 -10.01
N GLU A 492 12.01 -5.26 -11.03
CA GLU A 492 11.60 -5.50 -12.44
C GLU A 492 12.06 -6.87 -12.96
N SER A 493 13.08 -7.46 -12.36
CA SER A 493 13.59 -8.78 -12.75
C SER A 493 12.57 -9.89 -12.49
N LYS A 494 12.56 -10.91 -13.38
CA LYS A 494 11.63 -12.05 -13.33
C LYS A 494 12.41 -13.37 -13.44
N PRO A 495 13.16 -13.78 -12.41
CA PRO A 495 13.90 -15.03 -12.44
C PRO A 495 12.96 -16.25 -12.52
N LEU A 496 13.39 -17.26 -13.27
CA LEU A 496 12.68 -18.52 -13.45
C LEU A 496 13.25 -19.61 -12.51
N LEU A 497 12.40 -20.54 -12.06
CA LEU A 497 12.84 -21.69 -11.26
C LEU A 497 13.40 -22.79 -12.18
N SER A 498 14.61 -23.27 -11.90
CA SER A 498 15.17 -24.47 -12.54
C SER A 498 14.57 -25.75 -11.96
N ASP A 499 14.73 -26.87 -12.65
CA ASP A 499 14.22 -28.17 -12.17
C ASP A 499 14.97 -28.66 -10.92
N ASP A 500 16.26 -28.39 -10.82
CA ASP A 500 17.05 -28.75 -9.63
C ASP A 500 16.65 -27.89 -8.41
N THR A 501 16.36 -26.61 -8.63
CA THR A 501 15.82 -25.72 -7.61
C THR A 501 14.47 -26.24 -7.07
N ARG A 502 13.60 -26.73 -7.96
CA ARG A 502 12.30 -27.31 -7.55
C ARG A 502 12.48 -28.52 -6.65
N LYS A 503 13.42 -29.42 -6.96
CA LYS A 503 13.73 -30.59 -6.14
C LYS A 503 14.24 -30.18 -4.75
N GLU A 504 15.12 -29.20 -4.69
CA GLU A 504 15.66 -28.70 -3.42
C GLU A 504 14.59 -28.04 -2.55
N ILE A 505 13.72 -27.23 -3.14
CA ILE A 505 12.57 -26.63 -2.45
C ILE A 505 11.66 -27.71 -1.83
N LEU A 506 11.38 -28.79 -2.56
CA LEU A 506 10.56 -29.90 -2.05
C LEU A 506 11.23 -30.59 -0.86
N LYS A 507 12.54 -30.85 -0.91
CA LYS A 507 13.29 -31.45 0.21
C LYS A 507 13.24 -30.57 1.47
N ILE A 508 13.42 -29.25 1.31
CA ILE A 508 13.36 -28.32 2.44
C ILE A 508 11.94 -28.31 3.02
N TYR A 509 10.93 -28.26 2.16
CA TYR A 509 9.53 -28.27 2.60
C TYR A 509 9.17 -29.56 3.35
N GLU A 510 9.66 -30.71 2.89
CA GLU A 510 9.46 -32.00 3.57
C GLU A 510 10.03 -31.96 4.99
N LYS A 511 11.29 -31.50 5.16
CA LYS A 511 11.89 -31.31 6.49
C LYS A 511 11.07 -30.35 7.37
N MET A 512 10.61 -29.22 6.82
CA MET A 512 9.77 -28.28 7.56
C MET A 512 8.46 -28.93 8.03
N ARG A 513 7.86 -29.80 7.19
CA ARG A 513 6.63 -30.52 7.55
C ARG A 513 6.84 -31.58 8.62
N GLU A 514 8.01 -32.21 8.68
CA GLU A 514 8.36 -33.18 9.73
C GLU A 514 8.41 -32.50 11.10
N LEU A 515 8.99 -31.30 11.20
CA LEU A 515 8.99 -30.50 12.43
C LEU A 515 7.58 -30.20 12.95
N SER A 516 6.63 -29.96 12.04
CA SER A 516 5.24 -29.65 12.39
C SER A 516 4.45 -30.85 12.96
N LYS A 517 4.98 -32.08 12.87
CA LYS A 517 4.34 -33.27 13.44
C LYS A 517 4.60 -33.43 14.94
N GLU A 518 5.71 -32.89 15.42
CA GLU A 518 6.13 -33.05 16.82
C GLU A 518 5.54 -31.97 17.73
N ASP A 519 5.12 -30.82 17.20
CA ASP A 519 4.56 -29.74 18.00
C ASP A 519 3.45 -28.98 17.24
N GLU A 520 2.19 -29.27 17.56
CA GLU A 520 1.00 -28.59 16.99
C GLU A 520 0.87 -27.12 17.44
N SER A 521 1.62 -26.70 18.46
CA SER A 521 1.43 -25.42 19.13
C SER A 521 2.30 -24.27 18.60
N ALA A 522 3.46 -24.54 17.95
CA ALA A 522 4.44 -23.49 17.70
C ALA A 522 4.17 -22.66 16.41
N LEU A 523 4.07 -23.30 15.27
CA LEU A 523 3.79 -22.63 13.99
C LEU A 523 3.19 -23.65 13.01
N ALA A 524 1.97 -23.37 12.53
CA ALA A 524 1.31 -24.23 11.53
C ALA A 524 2.06 -24.15 10.18
N ILE A 525 2.99 -25.08 9.92
CA ILE A 525 3.73 -25.17 8.66
C ILE A 525 2.83 -25.81 7.60
N GLY A 526 2.41 -25.03 6.62
CA GLY A 526 1.51 -25.46 5.54
C GLY A 526 2.02 -25.08 4.15
N THR A 527 1.14 -25.15 3.17
CA THR A 527 1.46 -24.75 1.77
C THR A 527 1.88 -23.30 1.63
N ARG A 528 1.50 -22.42 2.56
CA ARG A 528 1.91 -21.01 2.56
C ARG A 528 3.41 -20.84 2.80
N GLN A 529 4.02 -21.65 3.66
CA GLN A 529 5.46 -21.64 3.88
C GLN A 529 6.23 -22.14 2.65
N LEU A 530 5.68 -23.11 1.90
CA LEU A 530 6.24 -23.47 0.60
C LEU A 530 6.21 -22.29 -0.38
N GLU A 531 5.07 -21.59 -0.47
CA GLU A 531 4.97 -20.39 -1.30
C GLU A 531 5.91 -19.28 -0.83
N ALA A 532 6.09 -19.10 0.49
CA ALA A 532 7.04 -18.16 1.06
C ALA A 532 8.49 -18.51 0.67
N LEU A 533 8.87 -19.80 0.76
CA LEU A 533 10.19 -20.28 0.35
C LEU A 533 10.46 -19.96 -1.12
N ILE A 534 9.49 -20.20 -2.01
CA ILE A 534 9.58 -19.86 -3.44
C ILE A 534 9.75 -18.36 -3.64
N ARG A 535 8.91 -17.52 -3.00
CA ARG A 535 8.97 -16.06 -3.13
C ARG A 535 10.30 -15.49 -2.67
N LEU A 536 10.78 -15.93 -1.52
CA LEU A 536 12.06 -15.49 -0.94
C LEU A 536 13.25 -15.95 -1.79
N SER A 537 13.25 -17.17 -2.34
CA SER A 537 14.30 -17.65 -3.25
C SER A 537 14.34 -16.84 -4.55
N MET A 538 13.17 -16.49 -5.11
CA MET A 538 13.09 -15.57 -6.24
C MET A 538 13.60 -14.17 -5.88
N ALA A 539 13.27 -13.66 -4.69
CA ALA A 539 13.75 -12.37 -4.22
C ALA A 539 15.27 -12.35 -4.04
N HIS A 540 15.86 -13.44 -3.52
CA HIS A 540 17.30 -13.59 -3.38
C HIS A 540 18.00 -13.57 -4.74
N ALA A 541 17.50 -14.33 -5.71
CA ALA A 541 18.03 -14.33 -7.08
C ALA A 541 17.92 -12.93 -7.75
N LYS A 542 16.85 -12.19 -7.46
CA LYS A 542 16.68 -10.79 -7.93
C LYS A 542 17.77 -9.88 -7.37
N LEU A 543 18.04 -9.95 -6.06
CA LEU A 543 19.11 -9.15 -5.43
C LEU A 543 20.47 -9.38 -6.11
N LEU A 544 20.71 -10.57 -6.63
CA LEU A 544 21.93 -10.93 -7.37
C LEU A 544 21.83 -10.73 -8.89
N PHE A 545 20.76 -10.04 -9.40
CA PHE A 545 20.51 -9.86 -10.84
C PHE A 545 20.47 -11.16 -11.65
N LYS A 546 20.20 -12.30 -11.02
CA LYS A 546 20.10 -13.59 -11.70
C LYS A 546 18.82 -13.70 -12.52
N LYS A 547 18.88 -14.36 -13.67
CA LYS A 547 17.71 -14.69 -14.50
C LYS A 547 17.08 -16.04 -14.14
N VAL A 548 17.80 -16.88 -13.45
CA VAL A 548 17.37 -18.20 -12.99
C VAL A 548 17.71 -18.32 -11.52
N VAL A 549 16.79 -18.89 -10.75
CA VAL A 549 17.00 -19.17 -9.33
C VAL A 549 17.87 -20.42 -9.22
N ASP A 550 18.99 -20.34 -8.53
CA ASP A 550 19.92 -21.43 -8.31
C ASP A 550 19.67 -22.14 -6.97
N VAL A 551 20.25 -23.32 -6.79
CA VAL A 551 20.15 -24.09 -5.53
C VAL A 551 20.76 -23.30 -4.36
N GLU A 552 21.79 -22.49 -4.61
CA GLU A 552 22.41 -21.63 -3.60
C GLU A 552 21.44 -20.56 -3.07
N ASP A 553 20.60 -19.97 -3.94
CA ASP A 553 19.59 -19.00 -3.53
C ASP A 553 18.56 -19.64 -2.57
N VAL A 554 18.19 -20.90 -2.84
CA VAL A 554 17.26 -21.65 -1.97
C VAL A 554 17.92 -21.99 -0.62
N ARG A 555 19.21 -22.36 -0.63
CA ARG A 555 19.95 -22.65 0.61
C ARG A 555 20.11 -21.41 1.47
N ALA A 556 20.44 -20.26 0.87
CA ALA A 556 20.50 -18.99 1.60
C ALA A 556 19.16 -18.66 2.29
N VAL A 557 18.05 -18.89 1.61
CA VAL A 557 16.71 -18.69 2.19
C VAL A 557 16.39 -19.74 3.25
N ARG A 558 16.79 -21.01 3.06
CA ARG A 558 16.68 -22.05 4.10
C ARG A 558 17.40 -21.60 5.39
N ASP A 559 18.59 -21.04 5.27
CA ASP A 559 19.35 -20.58 6.44
C ASP A 559 18.63 -19.44 7.17
N ILE A 560 17.95 -18.54 6.45
CA ILE A 560 17.08 -17.51 7.03
C ILE A 560 15.89 -18.15 7.78
N PHE A 561 15.26 -19.19 7.21
CA PHE A 561 14.20 -19.92 7.90
C PHE A 561 14.72 -20.65 9.15
N ASN A 562 15.90 -21.27 9.08
CA ASN A 562 16.54 -21.91 10.22
C ASN A 562 16.76 -20.91 11.35
N GLU A 563 17.31 -19.73 11.04
CA GLU A 563 17.53 -18.68 12.05
C GLU A 563 16.20 -18.16 12.61
N MET A 564 15.21 -17.93 11.74
CA MET A 564 13.87 -17.54 12.18
C MET A 564 13.27 -18.58 13.15
N PHE A 565 13.32 -19.88 12.80
CA PHE A 565 12.78 -20.94 13.65
C PHE A 565 13.57 -21.06 14.96
N SER A 566 14.89 -20.84 14.94
CA SER A 566 15.72 -20.85 16.13
C SER A 566 15.29 -19.80 17.15
N THR A 567 14.75 -18.65 16.70
CA THR A 567 14.22 -17.64 17.62
C THR A 567 13.02 -18.15 18.42
N PHE A 568 12.31 -19.17 17.91
CA PHE A 568 11.18 -19.84 18.56
C PHE A 568 11.60 -21.15 19.27
N GLY A 569 12.91 -21.50 19.26
CA GLY A 569 13.41 -22.73 19.87
C GLY A 569 13.24 -23.98 19.01
N LEU A 570 12.97 -23.81 17.69
CA LEU A 570 12.85 -24.90 16.72
C LEU A 570 14.16 -25.02 15.94
N ASP A 571 14.76 -26.21 15.93
CA ASP A 571 15.97 -26.52 15.16
C ASP A 571 15.60 -27.45 14.00
N MET A 572 15.67 -26.94 12.76
CA MET A 572 15.32 -27.71 11.56
C MET A 572 16.31 -28.85 11.26
N ASP A 573 17.55 -28.76 11.71
CA ASP A 573 18.56 -29.78 11.43
C ASP A 573 18.52 -30.94 12.46
N LYS A 574 18.11 -30.66 13.70
CA LYS A 574 17.97 -31.66 14.76
C LYS A 574 16.58 -32.27 14.87
N GLY A 575 15.58 -31.66 14.24
CA GLY A 575 14.18 -32.14 14.30
C GLY A 575 13.56 -32.12 15.69
N LYS A 576 14.09 -31.32 16.63
CA LYS A 576 13.63 -31.28 18.03
C LYS A 576 13.36 -29.85 18.48
N PHE A 577 12.35 -29.74 19.32
CA PHE A 577 12.06 -28.53 20.06
C PHE A 577 13.10 -28.35 21.18
N ASP A 578 13.92 -27.31 21.11
CA ASP A 578 14.91 -26.99 22.12
C ASP A 578 14.45 -25.81 22.98
N GLN A 579 13.87 -26.12 24.11
CA GLN A 579 13.38 -25.13 25.08
C GLN A 579 14.50 -24.23 25.63
N SER A 580 15.76 -24.68 25.60
CA SER A 580 16.91 -23.92 26.08
C SER A 580 17.19 -22.70 25.19
N LEU A 581 16.88 -22.76 23.88
CA LEU A 581 17.02 -21.66 22.95
C LEU A 581 16.01 -20.53 23.22
N LEU A 582 14.82 -20.86 23.74
CA LEU A 582 13.79 -19.88 24.09
C LEU A 582 14.10 -19.11 25.38
N THR A 583 14.61 -19.81 26.39
CA THR A 583 14.80 -19.25 27.72
C THR A 583 16.17 -18.63 27.95
N GLY A 584 17.17 -18.94 27.09
CA GLY A 584 18.56 -18.52 27.28
C GLY A 584 19.21 -19.11 28.54
N ILE A 585 18.54 -20.07 29.19
CA ILE A 585 18.99 -20.71 30.42
C ILE A 585 19.26 -22.18 30.08
N THR A 586 20.50 -22.51 29.87
CA THR A 586 20.94 -23.90 29.81
C THR A 586 20.61 -24.59 31.15
N GLY A 587 19.64 -25.48 31.13
CA GLY A 587 19.46 -26.47 32.19
C GLY A 587 18.59 -26.11 33.39
N LYS A 588 17.68 -25.12 33.32
CA LYS A 588 16.64 -25.01 34.36
C LYS A 588 15.33 -25.59 33.83
N GLU A 589 14.93 -26.69 34.45
CA GLU A 589 13.62 -27.29 34.27
C GLU A 589 12.52 -26.25 34.58
N THR A 590 11.43 -26.27 33.82
CA THR A 590 10.26 -25.42 34.15
C THR A 590 9.68 -25.85 35.52
N LYS A 591 8.99 -24.94 36.20
CA LYS A 591 8.33 -25.27 37.48
C LYS A 591 7.46 -26.52 37.37
N GLU A 592 6.78 -26.69 36.26
CA GLU A 592 5.90 -27.82 36.03
C GLU A 592 6.69 -29.13 35.75
N GLN A 593 7.81 -29.05 35.07
CA GLN A 593 8.72 -30.19 34.84
C GLN A 593 9.38 -30.63 36.14
N VAL A 594 9.83 -29.68 36.99
CA VAL A 594 10.35 -29.98 38.33
C VAL A 594 9.28 -30.65 39.17
N ALA A 595 8.05 -30.12 39.17
CA ALA A 595 6.94 -30.69 39.89
C ALA A 595 6.58 -32.11 39.40
N ASN A 596 6.57 -32.34 38.10
CA ASN A 596 6.32 -33.66 37.50
C ASN A 596 7.42 -34.66 37.84
N ARG A 597 8.69 -34.24 37.82
CA ARG A 597 9.82 -35.07 38.21
C ARG A 597 9.75 -35.43 39.70
N VAL A 598 9.54 -34.45 40.58
CA VAL A 598 9.40 -34.68 42.03
C VAL A 598 8.20 -35.56 42.33
N TRP A 599 7.08 -35.42 41.55
CA TRP A 599 5.95 -36.33 41.65
C TRP A 599 6.33 -37.78 41.32
N ALA A 600 7.04 -37.98 40.22
CA ALA A 600 7.49 -39.32 39.81
C ALA A 600 8.51 -39.92 40.78
N GLU A 601 9.39 -39.10 41.35
CA GLU A 601 10.36 -39.53 42.38
C GLU A 601 9.73 -39.86 43.73
N SER A 602 8.61 -39.19 44.07
CA SER A 602 7.86 -39.38 45.33
C SER A 602 6.74 -40.41 45.20
N SER A 603 6.50 -40.96 43.99
CA SER A 603 5.44 -41.96 43.75
C SER A 603 5.91 -43.38 44.06
N ASP A 604 4.99 -44.17 44.56
CA ASP A 604 5.15 -45.59 44.75
C ASP A 604 5.10 -46.36 43.40
N PRO A 605 5.38 -47.67 43.32
CA PRO A 605 5.29 -48.44 42.09
C PRO A 605 3.90 -48.46 41.42
N ALA A 606 2.85 -48.07 42.15
CA ALA A 606 1.48 -47.93 41.64
C ALA A 606 1.19 -46.51 41.10
N GLY A 607 2.14 -45.55 41.27
CA GLY A 607 2.03 -44.16 40.85
C GLY A 607 1.28 -43.27 41.84
N ASP A 608 1.12 -43.72 43.09
CA ASP A 608 0.44 -43.00 44.16
C ASP A 608 1.44 -42.23 45.03
N VAL A 609 1.04 -41.05 45.51
CA VAL A 609 1.92 -40.13 46.25
C VAL A 609 1.27 -39.70 47.57
N ILE A 610 2.08 -39.65 48.63
CA ILE A 610 1.68 -39.05 49.92
C ILE A 610 1.93 -37.53 49.80
N ILE A 611 0.86 -36.74 49.94
CA ILE A 611 0.93 -35.29 49.68
C ILE A 611 1.96 -34.55 50.54
N THR A 612 2.11 -34.97 51.81
CA THR A 612 3.06 -34.34 52.73
C THR A 612 4.51 -34.56 52.31
N GLU A 613 4.83 -35.72 51.74
CA GLU A 613 6.16 -36.05 51.25
C GLU A 613 6.45 -35.32 49.94
N PHE A 614 5.47 -35.28 49.04
CA PHE A 614 5.58 -34.52 47.79
C PHE A 614 5.79 -33.02 48.03
N MET A 615 4.98 -32.42 48.93
CA MET A 615 5.10 -31.00 49.25
C MET A 615 6.45 -30.67 49.88
N LYS A 616 6.97 -31.56 50.74
CA LYS A 616 8.29 -31.41 51.34
C LYS A 616 9.40 -31.52 50.28
N ALA A 617 9.37 -32.55 49.46
CA ALA A 617 10.34 -32.75 48.37
C ALA A 617 10.29 -31.57 47.34
N LEU A 618 9.10 -31.05 47.05
CA LEU A 618 8.92 -29.90 46.15
C LEU A 618 9.48 -28.60 46.77
N SER A 619 9.31 -28.39 48.08
CA SER A 619 9.86 -27.23 48.79
C SER A 619 11.38 -27.30 49.02
N GLU A 620 11.95 -28.50 49.06
CA GLU A 620 13.40 -28.71 49.09
C GLU A 620 14.07 -28.45 47.72
N SER A 621 13.28 -28.44 46.62
CA SER A 621 13.76 -28.02 45.33
C SER A 621 13.98 -26.49 45.31
N SER A 622 15.10 -26.02 44.76
CA SER A 622 15.41 -24.57 44.68
C SER A 622 14.41 -23.73 43.86
N THR A 623 13.36 -24.35 43.33
CA THR A 623 12.41 -23.76 42.38
C THR A 623 11.09 -23.37 43.02
N PHE A 624 10.73 -23.98 44.18
CA PHE A 624 9.47 -23.71 44.87
C PHE A 624 9.70 -23.31 46.32
N ASP A 625 8.94 -22.30 46.74
CA ASP A 625 8.70 -22.06 48.15
C ASP A 625 7.41 -22.79 48.61
N GLU A 626 7.20 -22.94 49.90
CA GLU A 626 6.08 -23.68 50.47
C GLU A 626 4.71 -23.18 50.01
N ASN A 627 4.58 -21.86 49.83
CA ASN A 627 3.36 -21.22 49.32
C ASN A 627 3.13 -21.47 47.81
N ALA A 628 4.17 -21.48 47.01
CA ALA A 628 4.06 -21.78 45.60
C ALA A 628 3.77 -23.26 45.34
N ALA A 629 4.35 -24.16 46.12
CA ALA A 629 4.06 -25.59 46.05
C ALA A 629 2.57 -25.88 46.39
N LYS A 630 2.04 -25.22 47.40
CA LYS A 630 0.63 -25.36 47.82
C LYS A 630 -0.31 -24.83 46.74
N LYS A 631 -0.03 -23.65 46.15
CA LYS A 631 -0.82 -23.09 45.06
C LYS A 631 -0.80 -23.97 43.79
N LEU A 632 0.32 -24.58 43.46
CA LEU A 632 0.41 -25.49 42.34
C LEU A 632 -0.45 -26.74 42.57
N PHE A 633 -0.37 -27.33 43.76
CA PHE A 633 -1.16 -28.52 44.11
C PHE A 633 -2.67 -28.19 44.10
N ASP A 634 -3.08 -27.08 44.72
CA ASP A 634 -4.47 -26.61 44.70
C ASP A 634 -5.00 -26.39 43.29
N ASN A 635 -4.13 -25.98 42.37
CA ASN A 635 -4.48 -25.83 40.96
C ASN A 635 -4.62 -27.19 40.24
N TRP A 636 -3.75 -28.15 40.55
CA TRP A 636 -3.84 -29.51 40.03
C TRP A 636 -5.11 -30.24 40.53
N ASP A 637 -5.48 -30.06 41.78
CA ASP A 637 -6.71 -30.60 42.35
C ASP A 637 -7.96 -29.97 41.70
N LYS A 638 -8.02 -28.64 41.61
CA LYS A 638 -9.11 -27.92 40.93
C LYS A 638 -9.31 -28.31 39.49
N ASN A 639 -8.23 -28.58 38.78
CA ASN A 639 -8.25 -28.97 37.35
C ASN A 639 -8.36 -30.49 37.17
N CYS A 640 -8.58 -31.25 38.25
CA CYS A 640 -8.71 -32.72 38.24
C CYS A 640 -7.48 -33.43 37.64
N ILE A 641 -6.28 -32.80 37.69
CA ILE A 641 -5.02 -33.42 37.27
C ILE A 641 -4.57 -34.48 38.27
N VAL A 642 -4.89 -34.29 39.58
CA VAL A 642 -4.64 -35.24 40.65
C VAL A 642 -5.96 -35.62 41.32
N ARG A 643 -6.04 -36.84 41.85
CA ARG A 643 -7.22 -37.34 42.55
C ARG A 643 -6.83 -38.13 43.80
N MET A 644 -7.54 -37.89 44.90
CA MET A 644 -7.33 -38.60 46.16
C MET A 644 -7.96 -39.99 46.11
N ASN A 645 -7.20 -41.00 46.50
CA ASN A 645 -7.62 -42.39 46.66
C ASN A 645 -8.32 -42.60 48.00
N LYS A 646 -8.96 -43.77 48.19
CA LYS A 646 -9.67 -44.12 49.45
C LYS A 646 -8.75 -44.28 50.66
N ASP A 647 -7.48 -44.53 50.46
CA ASP A 647 -6.41 -44.71 51.44
C ASP A 647 -5.68 -43.41 51.83
N GLY A 648 -6.08 -42.28 51.24
CA GLY A 648 -5.50 -40.97 51.53
C GLY A 648 -4.28 -40.61 50.70
N THR A 649 -3.86 -41.47 49.76
CA THR A 649 -2.82 -41.16 48.75
C THR A 649 -3.42 -40.42 47.57
N TRP A 650 -2.57 -39.78 46.75
CA TRP A 650 -3.00 -39.03 45.59
C TRP A 650 -2.39 -39.62 44.30
N ARG A 651 -3.21 -39.74 43.29
CA ARG A 651 -2.80 -40.24 41.98
C ARG A 651 -2.95 -39.17 40.89
N LYS A 652 -1.96 -39.07 40.01
CA LYS A 652 -2.05 -38.24 38.83
C LYS A 652 -2.87 -38.94 37.75
N MET A 653 -3.86 -38.24 37.16
CA MET A 653 -4.86 -38.85 36.28
C MET A 653 -4.42 -38.85 34.80
N VAL A 654 -3.29 -38.21 34.45
CA VAL A 654 -2.70 -38.22 33.07
C VAL A 654 -1.18 -38.32 33.16
#